data_2d7b97a9444498b3a7ff85ffc7418952
#
_entry.id   2d7b97a9444498b3a7ff85ffc7418952
#
_cell.length_a   1.000
_cell.length_b   1.000
_cell.length_c   1.000
_cell.angle_alpha   90.00
_cell.angle_beta   90.00
_cell.angle_gamma   90.00
#
_symmetry.space_group_name_H-M   'P 1'
#
loop_
_entity.id
_entity.type
_entity.pdbx_description
1 polymer ?
#
loop_
_entity_poly.entity_id
_entity_poly.type
_entity_poly.pdbx_seq_one_letter_code
_entity_poly.pdbx_strand_id
1 'polypeptide(L)'
;MMKHSLRHLALDGMNMYLKGPAGMISMYLHISPESVYERQPLESAKGKIIVADARIDNRVQLLEELQIPEETKAFIPDSELILAAYEQWGEECADRLIGDFVFAIWDTHQNRLFCARDHIGARPLYYYHLPGKVFAFASEIKGLLALDFVPQDLDELKIAAHLSRLSDFRSYVDGTYFQSIKSVKPAHFLTVSAEQFSQKFYWDLRLERFSHLKTDEDFIQEFRKTFIESVRCRTRTAFPIAAHLSGGLDSSSVSCVARDILQAEGKELHTFHMDVELPECDEKPYAEAVLAEGGFRHHYVKINDYDYYKTTTEVAYMTDAPSAFVVTPPAQAGWMKGVQKEGCRVLLTGHEGDIVVDYGMDVLWEPLKKGQWEVFEEKFEEFAQYAVNFNFSKRINAWSPQKIKTFYKGILLESELRDSIAERRWGNVKGILTRRGNWKSLFEAGKFRVEVAWPAITALGRLKANPNYTILGPGLQKYTLDHPEVSRQMKGAENNAGIPEHLLPHYQQIFSEGMTKFCDIFAHVGAHHGFKVAHPFLDRRLIELSLLLPTTLNFNEGKRRGTIREAMKGIMPESVRLRAVKVNFEPLIHQTLLTATPSFEEYYKSAAEQHPILRIWINEKEFLKRIEICKSNDYPEEFKSKLIWHLFRSIYLINFYSTYKENPYEKEVSRTETESSW
;
A
#
# COMPACT_ATOMS: atom_id res chain seq x y z
N MET A 1 3.58 9.75 -29.47
CA MET A 1 3.53 10.37 -28.14
C MET A 1 3.43 9.31 -27.04
N MET A 2 2.27 8.74 -26.69
CA MET A 2 2.10 7.73 -25.63
C MET A 2 3.10 6.58 -25.68
N LYS A 3 3.35 5.99 -26.88
CA LYS A 3 4.36 4.94 -27.08
C LYS A 3 5.76 5.35 -26.60
N HIS A 4 6.12 6.59 -26.80
CA HIS A 4 7.44 7.10 -26.44
C HIS A 4 7.59 7.33 -24.94
N SER A 5 6.59 7.94 -24.31
CA SER A 5 6.60 8.21 -22.85
C SER A 5 6.55 6.94 -21.99
N LEU A 6 6.08 5.81 -22.54
CA LEU A 6 5.95 4.53 -21.84
C LEU A 6 6.99 3.48 -22.28
N ARG A 7 7.99 3.86 -23.11
CA ARG A 7 8.96 2.91 -23.70
C ARG A 7 9.72 2.07 -22.66
N HIS A 8 9.91 2.59 -21.45
CA HIS A 8 10.58 1.89 -20.34
C HIS A 8 9.83 0.62 -19.90
N LEU A 9 8.53 0.51 -20.20
CA LEU A 9 7.72 -0.69 -19.94
C LEU A 9 7.95 -1.82 -20.97
N ALA A 10 8.60 -1.53 -22.09
CA ALA A 10 8.76 -2.43 -23.23
C ALA A 10 10.07 -3.24 -23.16
N LEU A 11 10.40 -3.80 -21.98
CA LEU A 11 11.68 -4.50 -21.79
C LEU A 11 11.85 -5.70 -22.74
N ASP A 12 10.78 -6.45 -22.99
CA ASP A 12 10.78 -7.63 -23.85
C ASP A 12 10.08 -7.39 -25.21
N GLY A 13 9.70 -6.14 -25.49
CA GLY A 13 9.09 -5.75 -26.75
C GLY A 13 7.78 -4.98 -26.62
N MET A 14 7.25 -4.58 -27.76
CA MET A 14 5.97 -3.90 -27.85
C MET A 14 5.25 -4.21 -29.15
N ASN A 15 3.93 -4.06 -29.14
CA ASN A 15 3.10 -4.15 -30.33
C ASN A 15 1.95 -3.13 -30.27
N MET A 16 1.34 -2.86 -31.44
CA MET A 16 0.30 -1.85 -31.57
C MET A 16 -0.80 -2.32 -32.51
N TYR A 17 -2.03 -2.03 -32.15
CA TYR A 17 -3.23 -2.17 -32.98
C TYR A 17 -3.77 -0.78 -33.29
N LEU A 18 -4.02 -0.49 -34.57
CA LEU A 18 -4.65 0.75 -35.03
C LEU A 18 -5.67 0.41 -36.13
N LYS A 19 -6.95 0.55 -35.82
CA LYS A 19 -8.02 0.27 -36.80
C LYS A 19 -9.30 1.03 -36.44
N GLY A 20 -9.82 1.81 -37.37
CA GLY A 20 -11.02 2.61 -37.14
C GLY A 20 -10.85 3.62 -35.98
N PRO A 21 -11.77 3.66 -35.03
CA PRO A 21 -11.71 4.62 -33.92
C PRO A 21 -10.80 4.14 -32.77
N ALA A 22 -10.22 2.92 -32.82
CA ALA A 22 -9.47 2.31 -31.75
C ALA A 22 -7.97 2.22 -32.02
N GLY A 23 -7.18 2.63 -31.03
CA GLY A 23 -5.75 2.41 -30.96
C GLY A 23 -5.35 1.81 -29.62
N MET A 24 -4.58 0.71 -29.62
CA MET A 24 -4.09 0.05 -28.43
C MET A 24 -2.61 -0.27 -28.57
N ILE A 25 -1.88 -0.11 -27.47
CA ILE A 25 -0.44 -0.43 -27.41
C ILE A 25 -0.24 -1.39 -26.23
N SER A 26 0.47 -2.48 -26.46
CA SER A 26 0.95 -3.37 -25.40
C SER A 26 2.47 -3.33 -25.34
N MET A 27 3.00 -3.27 -24.14
CA MET A 27 4.42 -3.30 -23.84
C MET A 27 4.70 -4.53 -22.97
N TYR A 28 5.69 -5.34 -23.37
CA TYR A 28 5.89 -6.67 -22.80
C TYR A 28 6.94 -6.66 -21.70
N LEU A 29 6.56 -7.30 -20.60
CA LEU A 29 7.44 -7.76 -19.53
C LEU A 29 7.08 -9.22 -19.24
N HIS A 30 7.86 -10.16 -19.79
CA HIS A 30 7.62 -11.58 -19.58
C HIS A 30 7.98 -12.00 -18.18
N ILE A 31 7.07 -12.68 -17.50
CA ILE A 31 7.22 -13.16 -16.11
C ILE A 31 6.99 -14.67 -16.05
N SER A 32 5.76 -15.11 -16.33
CA SER A 32 5.39 -16.53 -16.26
C SER A 32 5.95 -17.32 -17.46
N PRO A 33 6.05 -18.65 -17.37
CA PRO A 33 6.45 -19.49 -18.51
C PRO A 33 5.59 -19.24 -19.74
N GLU A 34 4.28 -19.03 -19.56
CA GLU A 34 3.34 -18.81 -20.67
C GLU A 34 3.48 -17.41 -21.28
N SER A 35 3.97 -16.42 -20.53
CA SER A 35 4.07 -15.04 -21.00
C SER A 35 5.06 -14.87 -22.17
N VAL A 36 5.97 -15.83 -22.39
CA VAL A 36 6.88 -15.80 -23.55
C VAL A 36 6.14 -16.03 -24.88
N TYR A 37 4.91 -16.56 -24.83
CA TYR A 37 4.04 -16.73 -25.98
C TYR A 37 3.08 -15.57 -26.19
N GLU A 38 3.19 -14.52 -25.40
CA GLU A 38 2.30 -13.34 -25.40
C GLU A 38 2.35 -12.60 -26.75
N ARG A 39 1.17 -12.25 -27.27
CA ARG A 39 1.00 -11.59 -28.58
C ARG A 39 -0.05 -10.50 -28.52
N GLN A 40 0.10 -9.57 -27.63
CA GLN A 40 -0.82 -8.44 -27.48
C GLN A 40 -0.41 -7.24 -28.37
N PRO A 41 -1.35 -6.41 -28.84
CA PRO A 41 -2.81 -6.60 -28.78
C PRO A 41 -3.24 -7.85 -29.54
N LEU A 42 -4.07 -8.70 -28.91
CA LEU A 42 -4.55 -9.96 -29.49
C LEU A 42 -5.98 -9.79 -30.02
N GLU A 43 -6.20 -10.04 -31.31
CA GLU A 43 -7.54 -10.03 -31.93
C GLU A 43 -8.09 -11.46 -32.01
N SER A 44 -9.27 -11.69 -31.43
CA SER A 44 -9.97 -12.96 -31.52
C SER A 44 -10.77 -13.09 -32.82
N ALA A 45 -11.14 -14.34 -33.17
CA ALA A 45 -12.00 -14.62 -34.32
C ALA A 45 -13.40 -13.94 -34.22
N LYS A 46 -13.80 -13.54 -33.00
CA LYS A 46 -15.06 -12.82 -32.75
C LYS A 46 -14.90 -11.30 -32.78
N GLY A 47 -13.78 -10.79 -33.30
CA GLY A 47 -13.54 -9.35 -33.44
C GLY A 47 -13.37 -8.60 -32.11
N LYS A 48 -12.83 -9.26 -31.09
CA LYS A 48 -12.48 -8.64 -29.81
C LYS A 48 -10.97 -8.50 -29.70
N ILE A 49 -10.50 -7.34 -29.30
CA ILE A 49 -9.07 -7.04 -29.17
C ILE A 49 -8.74 -6.76 -27.70
N ILE A 50 -7.79 -7.51 -27.13
CA ILE A 50 -7.36 -7.36 -25.75
C ILE A 50 -5.94 -6.77 -25.65
N VAL A 51 -5.75 -5.92 -24.65
CA VAL A 51 -4.47 -5.59 -24.02
C VAL A 51 -4.60 -5.82 -22.51
N ALA A 52 -3.59 -6.46 -21.90
CA ALA A 52 -3.62 -6.81 -20.49
C ALA A 52 -2.24 -6.74 -19.86
N ASP A 53 -2.19 -6.37 -18.58
CA ASP A 53 -1.08 -6.63 -17.66
C ASP A 53 -1.65 -7.51 -16.54
N ALA A 54 -1.37 -8.80 -16.59
CA ALA A 54 -2.07 -9.77 -15.76
C ALA A 54 -1.18 -10.92 -15.30
N ARG A 55 -1.51 -11.43 -14.11
CA ARG A 55 -1.17 -12.77 -13.60
C ARG A 55 -2.46 -13.37 -13.06
N ILE A 56 -2.86 -14.48 -13.63
CA ILE A 56 -4.06 -15.21 -13.21
C ILE A 56 -3.66 -16.38 -12.32
N ASP A 57 -4.21 -16.44 -11.13
CA ASP A 57 -3.85 -17.40 -10.08
C ASP A 57 -4.78 -18.63 -10.06
N ASN A 58 -6.02 -18.51 -10.50
CA ASN A 58 -6.96 -19.65 -10.64
C ASN A 58 -6.96 -20.27 -12.05
N ARG A 59 -5.79 -20.28 -12.70
CA ARG A 59 -5.62 -20.79 -14.08
C ARG A 59 -6.18 -22.18 -14.29
N VAL A 60 -5.89 -23.12 -13.40
CA VAL A 60 -6.34 -24.52 -13.54
C VAL A 60 -7.86 -24.59 -13.64
N GLN A 61 -8.56 -23.90 -12.73
CA GLN A 61 -10.01 -23.80 -12.74
C GLN A 61 -10.53 -23.21 -14.06
N LEU A 62 -9.94 -22.09 -14.52
CA LEU A 62 -10.38 -21.42 -15.74
C LEU A 62 -10.13 -22.27 -17.00
N LEU A 63 -9.00 -22.97 -17.07
CA LEU A 63 -8.69 -23.87 -18.18
C LEU A 63 -9.72 -24.99 -18.33
N GLU A 64 -10.22 -25.50 -17.19
CA GLU A 64 -11.28 -26.51 -17.15
C GLU A 64 -12.66 -25.94 -17.52
N GLU A 65 -13.07 -24.83 -16.87
CA GLU A 65 -14.37 -24.19 -17.10
C GLU A 65 -14.52 -23.65 -18.53
N LEU A 66 -13.43 -23.15 -19.13
CA LEU A 66 -13.40 -22.66 -20.51
C LEU A 66 -13.15 -23.78 -21.53
N GLN A 67 -12.98 -25.02 -21.09
CA GLN A 67 -12.74 -26.19 -21.95
C GLN A 67 -11.56 -25.99 -22.91
N ILE A 68 -10.48 -25.39 -22.42
CA ILE A 68 -9.27 -25.13 -23.20
C ILE A 68 -8.64 -26.47 -23.61
N PRO A 69 -8.30 -26.68 -24.92
CA PRO A 69 -7.71 -27.92 -25.40
C PRO A 69 -6.39 -28.25 -24.66
N GLU A 70 -6.19 -29.54 -24.34
CA GLU A 70 -5.06 -29.99 -23.51
C GLU A 70 -3.71 -29.58 -24.11
N GLU A 71 -3.58 -29.66 -25.44
CA GLU A 71 -2.39 -29.32 -26.19
C GLU A 71 -1.99 -27.83 -26.10
N THR A 72 -2.93 -26.93 -25.74
CA THR A 72 -2.69 -25.47 -25.63
C THR A 72 -2.53 -24.99 -24.20
N LYS A 73 -2.94 -25.76 -23.21
CA LYS A 73 -2.95 -25.36 -21.79
C LYS A 73 -1.60 -24.87 -21.27
N ALA A 74 -0.51 -25.49 -21.73
CA ALA A 74 0.85 -25.14 -21.29
C ALA A 74 1.39 -23.84 -21.93
N PHE A 75 0.76 -23.35 -23.00
CA PHE A 75 1.29 -22.24 -23.79
C PHE A 75 0.37 -21.02 -23.82
N ILE A 76 -0.91 -21.18 -23.43
CA ILE A 76 -1.89 -20.09 -23.46
C ILE A 76 -1.51 -18.96 -22.44
N PRO A 77 -1.26 -17.72 -22.88
CA PRO A 77 -0.98 -16.61 -21.99
C PRO A 77 -2.19 -16.22 -21.14
N ASP A 78 -1.94 -15.48 -20.03
CA ASP A 78 -3.02 -15.01 -19.16
C ASP A 78 -3.95 -14.03 -19.88
N SER A 79 -3.47 -13.23 -20.83
CA SER A 79 -4.31 -12.34 -21.67
C SER A 79 -5.29 -13.10 -22.54
N GLU A 80 -4.86 -14.18 -23.17
CA GLU A 80 -5.71 -15.02 -24.01
C GLU A 80 -6.76 -15.75 -23.16
N LEU A 81 -6.38 -16.20 -21.97
CA LEU A 81 -7.29 -16.81 -21.01
C LEU A 81 -8.37 -15.79 -20.52
N ILE A 82 -7.98 -14.53 -20.29
CA ILE A 82 -8.92 -13.45 -19.98
C ILE A 82 -9.88 -13.19 -21.16
N LEU A 83 -9.36 -13.16 -22.37
CA LEU A 83 -10.18 -12.94 -23.57
C LEU A 83 -11.21 -14.05 -23.75
N ALA A 84 -10.80 -15.33 -23.58
CA ALA A 84 -11.70 -16.48 -23.59
C ALA A 84 -12.77 -16.39 -22.50
N ALA A 85 -12.39 -15.98 -21.29
CA ALA A 85 -13.31 -15.74 -20.17
C ALA A 85 -14.35 -14.65 -20.50
N TYR A 86 -13.90 -13.54 -21.10
CA TYR A 86 -14.81 -12.47 -21.54
C TYR A 86 -15.74 -12.93 -22.66
N GLU A 87 -15.26 -13.73 -23.59
CA GLU A 87 -16.09 -14.28 -24.66
C GLU A 87 -17.17 -15.27 -24.17
N GLN A 88 -16.88 -15.98 -23.07
CA GLN A 88 -17.78 -16.94 -22.45
C GLN A 88 -18.80 -16.26 -21.52
N TRP A 89 -18.36 -15.30 -20.67
CA TRP A 89 -19.15 -14.77 -19.56
C TRP A 89 -19.42 -13.25 -19.66
N GLY A 90 -18.89 -12.56 -20.68
CA GLY A 90 -19.06 -11.12 -20.80
C GLY A 90 -18.47 -10.36 -19.61
N GLU A 91 -19.20 -9.37 -19.10
CA GLU A 91 -18.77 -8.52 -17.99
C GLU A 91 -18.55 -9.30 -16.68
N GLU A 92 -19.23 -10.44 -16.49
CA GLU A 92 -19.09 -11.30 -15.30
C GLU A 92 -17.71 -11.98 -15.21
N CYS A 93 -16.91 -11.97 -16.29
CA CYS A 93 -15.59 -12.56 -16.29
C CYS A 93 -14.70 -11.95 -15.19
N ALA A 94 -14.82 -10.63 -14.92
CA ALA A 94 -13.98 -9.93 -13.96
C ALA A 94 -14.07 -10.52 -12.54
N ASP A 95 -15.26 -10.95 -12.08
CA ASP A 95 -15.44 -11.58 -10.77
C ASP A 95 -14.93 -13.04 -10.71
N ARG A 96 -14.83 -13.70 -11.87
CA ARG A 96 -14.33 -15.09 -11.95
C ARG A 96 -12.79 -15.17 -11.97
N LEU A 97 -12.11 -14.06 -12.26
CA LEU A 97 -10.65 -14.01 -12.26
C LEU A 97 -10.12 -13.83 -10.84
N ILE A 98 -9.12 -14.62 -10.47
CA ILE A 98 -8.33 -14.44 -9.26
C ILE A 98 -6.89 -14.18 -9.69
N GLY A 99 -6.31 -13.07 -9.22
CA GLY A 99 -4.95 -12.67 -9.57
C GLY A 99 -4.76 -11.17 -9.49
N ASP A 100 -3.61 -10.71 -9.96
CA ASP A 100 -3.31 -9.29 -10.12
C ASP A 100 -3.47 -8.96 -11.60
N PHE A 101 -4.45 -8.14 -11.95
CA PHE A 101 -4.71 -7.86 -13.35
C PHE A 101 -5.29 -6.47 -13.61
N VAL A 102 -4.96 -5.98 -14.78
CA VAL A 102 -5.69 -4.93 -15.48
C VAL A 102 -5.74 -5.28 -16.96
N PHE A 103 -6.90 -5.09 -17.58
CA PHE A 103 -7.04 -5.32 -19.01
C PHE A 103 -8.07 -4.39 -19.64
N ALA A 104 -7.95 -4.25 -20.96
CA ALA A 104 -8.91 -3.54 -21.79
C ALA A 104 -9.24 -4.39 -23.02
N ILE A 105 -10.55 -4.55 -23.32
CA ILE A 105 -11.06 -5.30 -24.46
C ILE A 105 -11.91 -4.37 -25.31
N TRP A 106 -11.50 -4.18 -26.57
CA TRP A 106 -12.28 -3.49 -27.58
C TRP A 106 -13.13 -4.45 -28.39
N ASP A 107 -14.44 -4.29 -28.34
CA ASP A 107 -15.40 -5.04 -29.19
C ASP A 107 -15.67 -4.25 -30.47
N THR A 108 -15.16 -4.75 -31.62
CA THR A 108 -15.30 -4.09 -32.92
C THR A 108 -16.75 -4.11 -33.44
N HIS A 109 -17.57 -5.06 -33.02
CA HIS A 109 -18.97 -5.17 -33.46
C HIS A 109 -19.87 -4.20 -32.69
N GLN A 110 -19.60 -4.02 -31.42
CA GLN A 110 -20.39 -3.12 -30.56
C GLN A 110 -19.79 -1.72 -30.47
N ASN A 111 -18.60 -1.47 -31.02
CA ASN A 111 -17.83 -0.24 -30.80
C ASN A 111 -17.77 0.13 -29.31
N ARG A 112 -17.47 -0.85 -28.46
CA ARG A 112 -17.48 -0.73 -27.01
C ARG A 112 -16.16 -1.19 -26.43
N LEU A 113 -15.63 -0.41 -25.50
CA LEU A 113 -14.48 -0.75 -24.68
C LEU A 113 -14.94 -1.30 -23.32
N PHE A 114 -14.38 -2.40 -22.90
CA PHE A 114 -14.53 -2.96 -21.56
C PHE A 114 -13.15 -2.99 -20.89
N CYS A 115 -13.01 -2.36 -19.72
CA CYS A 115 -11.79 -2.39 -18.93
C CYS A 115 -12.09 -2.91 -17.54
N ALA A 116 -11.22 -3.75 -16.97
CA ALA A 116 -11.37 -4.21 -15.60
C ALA A 116 -10.04 -4.14 -14.84
N ARG A 117 -10.11 -3.84 -13.54
CA ARG A 117 -8.99 -3.79 -12.61
C ARG A 117 -9.23 -4.75 -11.46
N ASP A 118 -8.17 -5.44 -11.00
CA ASP A 118 -8.24 -6.44 -9.94
C ASP A 118 -8.82 -5.91 -8.61
N HIS A 119 -9.15 -6.85 -7.71
CA HIS A 119 -9.89 -6.62 -6.47
C HIS A 119 -9.23 -5.63 -5.49
N ILE A 120 -7.90 -5.50 -5.46
CA ILE A 120 -7.16 -4.59 -4.59
C ILE A 120 -6.49 -3.45 -5.36
N GLY A 121 -6.48 -3.52 -6.70
CA GLY A 121 -5.80 -2.57 -7.55
C GLY A 121 -4.29 -2.77 -7.61
N ALA A 122 -3.82 -4.03 -7.56
CA ALA A 122 -2.41 -4.37 -7.67
C ALA A 122 -1.78 -3.94 -9.00
N ARG A 123 -2.60 -3.77 -10.05
CA ARG A 123 -2.19 -3.22 -11.34
C ARG A 123 -2.89 -1.88 -11.58
N PRO A 124 -2.16 -0.79 -11.86
CA PRO A 124 -2.77 0.53 -12.09
C PRO A 124 -3.38 0.65 -13.49
N LEU A 125 -4.48 1.41 -13.59
CA LEU A 125 -5.06 1.87 -14.85
C LEU A 125 -5.64 3.27 -14.67
N TYR A 126 -5.15 4.21 -15.45
CA TYR A 126 -5.60 5.59 -15.48
C TYR A 126 -6.35 5.88 -16.78
N TYR A 127 -7.28 6.83 -16.72
CA TYR A 127 -8.02 7.22 -17.90
C TYR A 127 -8.31 8.73 -17.92
N TYR A 128 -8.44 9.23 -19.15
CA TYR A 128 -9.01 10.54 -19.48
C TYR A 128 -10.28 10.31 -20.30
N HIS A 129 -11.36 10.96 -19.93
CA HIS A 129 -12.64 10.86 -20.62
C HIS A 129 -13.23 12.22 -20.95
N LEU A 130 -13.37 12.51 -22.24
CA LEU A 130 -14.13 13.64 -22.76
C LEU A 130 -15.38 13.09 -23.46
N PRO A 131 -16.57 13.19 -22.81
CA PRO A 131 -17.80 12.58 -23.33
C PRO A 131 -18.09 12.92 -24.78
N GLY A 132 -18.46 11.91 -25.58
CA GLY A 132 -18.77 12.05 -26.99
C GLY A 132 -17.58 12.36 -27.92
N LYS A 133 -16.37 12.45 -27.41
CA LYS A 133 -15.16 12.77 -28.20
C LYS A 133 -14.07 11.76 -28.09
N VAL A 134 -13.56 11.51 -26.87
CA VAL A 134 -12.42 10.62 -26.68
C VAL A 134 -12.44 9.95 -25.31
N PHE A 135 -12.01 8.70 -25.28
CA PHE A 135 -11.60 7.99 -24.09
C PHE A 135 -10.18 7.48 -24.30
N ALA A 136 -9.25 7.86 -23.42
CA ALA A 136 -7.87 7.41 -23.45
C ALA A 136 -7.53 6.75 -22.11
N PHE A 137 -6.73 5.66 -22.14
CA PHE A 137 -6.29 4.95 -20.95
C PHE A 137 -4.81 4.59 -21.03
N ALA A 138 -4.16 4.46 -19.88
CA ALA A 138 -2.78 4.04 -19.77
C ALA A 138 -2.50 3.40 -18.40
N SER A 139 -1.49 2.56 -18.31
CA SER A 139 -0.97 2.02 -17.05
C SER A 139 -0.20 3.04 -16.21
N GLU A 140 0.27 4.15 -16.81
CA GLU A 140 0.93 5.28 -16.13
C GLU A 140 0.37 6.62 -16.62
N ILE A 141 0.29 7.59 -15.71
CA ILE A 141 -0.27 8.91 -15.97
C ILE A 141 0.50 9.66 -17.09
N LYS A 142 1.84 9.52 -17.10
CA LYS A 142 2.68 10.14 -18.13
C LYS A 142 2.31 9.73 -19.55
N GLY A 143 1.74 8.53 -19.72
CA GLY A 143 1.22 8.08 -21.01
C GLY A 143 0.05 8.92 -21.51
N LEU A 144 -0.83 9.35 -20.59
CA LEU A 144 -1.95 10.25 -20.90
C LEU A 144 -1.50 11.69 -21.08
N LEU A 145 -0.59 12.18 -20.23
CA LEU A 145 -0.04 13.53 -20.32
C LEU A 145 0.74 13.79 -21.61
N ALA A 146 1.22 12.74 -22.27
CA ALA A 146 1.86 12.83 -23.58
C ALA A 146 0.87 13.11 -24.73
N LEU A 147 -0.44 13.12 -24.48
CA LEU A 147 -1.46 13.41 -25.48
C LEU A 147 -1.83 14.90 -25.42
N ASP A 148 -1.74 15.61 -26.53
CA ASP A 148 -1.92 17.08 -26.60
C ASP A 148 -3.29 17.56 -26.15
N PHE A 149 -4.29 16.70 -26.20
CA PHE A 149 -5.67 17.03 -25.81
C PHE A 149 -5.98 16.72 -24.32
N VAL A 150 -5.03 16.20 -23.56
CA VAL A 150 -5.21 15.93 -22.13
C VAL A 150 -4.73 17.14 -21.31
N PRO A 151 -5.63 17.82 -20.55
CA PRO A 151 -5.23 18.92 -19.70
C PRO A 151 -4.27 18.47 -18.59
N GLN A 152 -3.29 19.33 -18.29
CA GLN A 152 -2.24 19.05 -17.32
C GLN A 152 -2.42 19.77 -15.99
N ASP A 153 -3.60 20.33 -15.71
CA ASP A 153 -3.87 21.08 -14.49
C ASP A 153 -3.80 20.17 -13.24
N LEU A 154 -3.10 20.66 -12.21
CA LEU A 154 -2.96 19.93 -10.96
C LEU A 154 -4.20 20.06 -10.07
N ASP A 155 -4.52 19.03 -9.32
CA ASP A 155 -5.61 18.97 -8.35
C ASP A 155 -5.14 19.49 -6.98
N GLU A 156 -5.45 20.75 -6.67
CA GLU A 156 -5.10 21.38 -5.40
C GLU A 156 -5.75 20.71 -4.20
N LEU A 157 -6.91 20.08 -4.36
CA LEU A 157 -7.56 19.31 -3.30
C LEU A 157 -6.73 18.09 -2.93
N LYS A 158 -6.24 17.36 -3.95
CA LYS A 158 -5.38 16.19 -3.74
C LYS A 158 -4.05 16.59 -3.10
N ILE A 159 -3.48 17.75 -3.49
CA ILE A 159 -2.29 18.34 -2.88
C ILE A 159 -2.53 18.69 -1.40
N ALA A 160 -3.65 19.34 -1.08
CA ALA A 160 -4.01 19.68 0.30
C ALA A 160 -4.22 18.41 1.16
N ALA A 161 -4.87 17.39 0.62
CA ALA A 161 -5.08 16.11 1.29
C ALA A 161 -3.73 15.40 1.55
N HIS A 162 -2.80 15.46 0.60
CA HIS A 162 -1.45 14.92 0.77
C HIS A 162 -0.71 15.62 1.91
N LEU A 163 -0.59 16.93 1.88
CA LEU A 163 0.13 17.71 2.90
C LEU A 163 -0.48 17.55 4.30
N SER A 164 -1.80 17.44 4.41
CA SER A 164 -2.52 17.32 5.68
C SER A 164 -2.62 15.89 6.23
N ARG A 165 -2.13 14.87 5.52
CA ARG A 165 -2.24 13.45 5.85
C ARG A 165 -3.68 12.91 5.96
N LEU A 166 -4.66 13.62 5.47
CA LEU A 166 -6.07 13.19 5.58
C LEU A 166 -6.45 12.10 4.58
N SER A 167 -5.62 11.90 3.54
CA SER A 167 -5.89 10.92 2.49
C SER A 167 -5.56 9.46 2.85
N ASP A 168 -4.78 9.23 3.91
CA ASP A 168 -4.19 7.90 4.14
C ASP A 168 -5.18 6.85 4.65
N PHE A 169 -6.22 7.31 5.35
CA PHE A 169 -7.16 6.44 6.06
C PHE A 169 -8.60 6.55 5.57
N ARG A 170 -8.81 7.14 4.41
CA ARG A 170 -10.14 7.26 3.80
C ARG A 170 -10.38 6.17 2.76
N SER A 171 -11.65 5.96 2.42
CA SER A 171 -12.01 5.12 1.27
C SER A 171 -11.38 5.64 -0.02
N TYR A 172 -11.04 4.71 -0.91
CA TYR A 172 -10.40 5.05 -2.18
C TYR A 172 -11.21 6.01 -3.03
N VAL A 173 -10.53 7.06 -3.50
CA VAL A 173 -11.08 8.06 -4.44
C VAL A 173 -10.32 7.97 -5.75
N ASP A 174 -11.04 7.95 -6.89
CA ASP A 174 -10.49 7.77 -8.23
C ASP A 174 -9.67 8.96 -8.78
N GLY A 175 -9.63 10.10 -8.07
CA GLY A 175 -8.86 11.27 -8.46
C GLY A 175 -7.35 11.08 -8.34
N THR A 176 -6.61 11.57 -9.33
CA THR A 176 -5.15 11.66 -9.31
C THR A 176 -4.68 13.06 -8.90
N TYR A 177 -3.39 13.37 -9.01
CA TYR A 177 -2.87 14.73 -8.81
C TYR A 177 -3.11 15.64 -10.03
N PHE A 178 -3.72 15.10 -11.09
CA PHE A 178 -4.15 15.83 -12.29
C PHE A 178 -5.68 15.84 -12.36
N GLN A 179 -6.30 17.02 -12.47
CA GLN A 179 -7.76 17.20 -12.39
C GLN A 179 -8.53 16.34 -13.41
N SER A 180 -7.98 16.25 -14.62
CA SER A 180 -8.64 15.60 -15.75
C SER A 180 -8.40 14.09 -15.83
N ILE A 181 -7.43 13.55 -15.07
CA ILE A 181 -7.04 12.14 -15.11
C ILE A 181 -7.58 11.41 -13.88
N LYS A 182 -8.26 10.30 -14.13
CA LYS A 182 -8.81 9.44 -13.08
C LYS A 182 -8.19 8.06 -13.12
N SER A 183 -8.23 7.37 -11.98
CA SER A 183 -7.86 5.96 -11.88
C SER A 183 -9.10 5.08 -11.91
N VAL A 184 -9.01 3.92 -12.56
CA VAL A 184 -10.04 2.89 -12.39
C VAL A 184 -9.97 2.35 -10.96
N LYS A 185 -11.10 2.34 -10.26
CA LYS A 185 -11.16 1.88 -8.87
C LYS A 185 -10.84 0.38 -8.78
N PRO A 186 -10.20 -0.08 -7.68
CA PRO A 186 -10.06 -1.50 -7.40
C PRO A 186 -11.42 -2.22 -7.44
N ALA A 187 -11.43 -3.46 -7.88
CA ALA A 187 -12.65 -4.28 -8.01
C ALA A 187 -13.75 -3.66 -8.90
N HIS A 188 -13.38 -2.81 -9.85
CA HIS A 188 -14.33 -2.22 -10.78
C HIS A 188 -13.99 -2.54 -12.23
N PHE A 189 -15.03 -2.52 -13.05
CA PHE A 189 -14.88 -2.47 -14.48
C PHE A 189 -15.54 -1.21 -15.06
N LEU A 190 -15.04 -0.80 -16.22
CA LEU A 190 -15.60 0.28 -17.04
C LEU A 190 -16.19 -0.30 -18.32
N THR A 191 -17.31 0.27 -18.75
CA THR A 191 -17.80 0.13 -20.12
C THR A 191 -17.92 1.49 -20.77
N VAL A 192 -17.37 1.62 -21.96
CA VAL A 192 -17.30 2.90 -22.67
C VAL A 192 -17.73 2.71 -24.12
N SER A 193 -18.69 3.50 -24.57
CA SER A 193 -19.07 3.67 -25.98
C SER A 193 -19.17 5.17 -26.30
N ALA A 194 -19.57 5.52 -27.52
CA ALA A 194 -19.78 6.91 -27.90
C ALA A 194 -20.90 7.57 -27.06
N GLU A 195 -21.91 6.79 -26.67
CA GLU A 195 -23.12 7.25 -26.00
C GLU A 195 -23.10 7.06 -24.49
N GLN A 196 -22.29 6.09 -24.01
CA GLN A 196 -22.37 5.65 -22.62
C GLN A 196 -20.99 5.46 -21.98
N PHE A 197 -20.89 5.92 -20.73
CA PHE A 197 -19.82 5.60 -19.82
C PHE A 197 -20.43 5.03 -18.55
N SER A 198 -19.96 3.87 -18.10
CA SER A 198 -20.34 3.32 -16.79
C SER A 198 -19.16 2.70 -16.07
N GLN A 199 -19.18 2.78 -14.74
CA GLN A 199 -18.23 2.12 -13.86
C GLN A 199 -19.03 1.32 -12.83
N LYS A 200 -18.71 0.03 -12.68
CA LYS A 200 -19.43 -0.87 -11.77
C LYS A 200 -18.45 -1.66 -10.90
N PHE A 201 -18.82 -1.83 -9.64
CA PHE A 201 -18.16 -2.74 -8.72
C PHE A 201 -18.58 -4.19 -9.06
N TYR A 202 -17.61 -5.12 -9.15
CA TYR A 202 -17.86 -6.48 -9.57
C TYR A 202 -17.60 -7.54 -8.50
N TRP A 203 -16.82 -7.20 -7.47
CA TRP A 203 -16.42 -8.17 -6.48
C TRP A 203 -17.44 -8.26 -5.34
N ASP A 204 -18.02 -9.44 -5.21
CA ASP A 204 -18.86 -9.80 -4.07
C ASP A 204 -18.07 -10.66 -3.08
N LEU A 205 -18.09 -10.27 -1.80
CA LEU A 205 -17.46 -11.03 -0.72
C LEU A 205 -18.24 -12.32 -0.47
N ARG A 206 -17.66 -13.47 -0.84
CA ARG A 206 -18.29 -14.78 -0.70
C ARG A 206 -17.91 -15.45 0.60
N LEU A 207 -18.27 -14.84 1.73
CA LEU A 207 -17.88 -15.30 3.06
C LEU A 207 -18.51 -16.64 3.43
N GLU A 208 -19.69 -16.96 2.91
CA GLU A 208 -20.41 -18.22 3.15
C GLU A 208 -19.63 -19.46 2.71
N ARG A 209 -18.70 -19.35 1.79
CA ARG A 209 -17.84 -20.47 1.37
C ARG A 209 -16.98 -21.03 2.48
N PHE A 210 -16.75 -20.24 3.54
CA PHE A 210 -16.00 -20.63 4.74
C PHE A 210 -16.90 -21.11 5.88
N SER A 211 -18.22 -21.26 5.65
CA SER A 211 -19.21 -21.69 6.66
C SER A 211 -18.94 -23.07 7.23
N HIS A 212 -18.10 -23.87 6.57
CA HIS A 212 -17.66 -25.20 7.03
C HIS A 212 -16.61 -25.13 8.14
N LEU A 213 -15.88 -24.02 8.30
CA LEU A 213 -14.89 -23.82 9.35
C LEU A 213 -15.60 -23.60 10.69
N LYS A 214 -15.29 -24.40 11.70
CA LYS A 214 -16.00 -24.38 13.00
C LYS A 214 -15.07 -24.23 14.19
N THR A 215 -13.83 -24.68 14.07
CA THR A 215 -12.85 -24.69 15.15
C THR A 215 -11.66 -23.80 14.81
N ASP A 216 -10.92 -23.37 15.82
CA ASP A 216 -9.69 -22.60 15.63
C ASP A 216 -8.70 -23.34 14.73
N GLU A 217 -8.62 -24.67 14.89
CA GLU A 217 -7.75 -25.51 14.06
C GLU A 217 -8.20 -25.49 12.58
N ASP A 218 -9.51 -25.53 12.30
CA ASP A 218 -10.02 -25.42 10.92
C ASP A 218 -9.55 -24.10 10.28
N PHE A 219 -9.66 -23.00 11.00
CA PHE A 219 -9.22 -21.69 10.52
C PHE A 219 -7.70 -21.63 10.33
N ILE A 220 -6.89 -22.19 11.25
CA ILE A 220 -5.43 -22.22 11.13
C ILE A 220 -5.02 -23.03 9.89
N GLN A 221 -5.60 -24.19 9.67
CA GLN A 221 -5.27 -25.06 8.55
C GLN A 221 -5.69 -24.45 7.22
N GLU A 222 -6.89 -23.85 7.13
CA GLU A 222 -7.35 -23.20 5.91
C GLU A 222 -6.52 -21.93 5.62
N PHE A 223 -6.14 -21.18 6.66
CA PHE A 223 -5.24 -20.03 6.51
C PHE A 223 -3.87 -20.48 5.98
N ARG A 224 -3.27 -21.51 6.58
CA ARG A 224 -1.98 -22.08 6.14
C ARG A 224 -2.04 -22.51 4.68
N LYS A 225 -3.06 -23.27 4.30
CA LYS A 225 -3.27 -23.75 2.93
C LYS A 225 -3.45 -22.60 1.94
N THR A 226 -4.31 -21.64 2.26
CA THR A 226 -4.59 -20.47 1.41
C THR A 226 -3.35 -19.58 1.27
N PHE A 227 -2.60 -19.37 2.35
CA PHE A 227 -1.37 -18.58 2.33
C PHE A 227 -0.27 -19.24 1.49
N ILE A 228 -0.04 -20.54 1.65
CA ILE A 228 0.92 -21.30 0.82
C ILE A 228 0.53 -21.23 -0.65
N GLU A 229 -0.74 -21.38 -0.98
CA GLU A 229 -1.23 -21.27 -2.36
C GLU A 229 -1.06 -19.85 -2.91
N SER A 230 -1.33 -18.82 -2.10
CA SER A 230 -1.09 -17.43 -2.49
C SER A 230 0.38 -17.17 -2.84
N VAL A 231 1.32 -17.69 -2.05
CA VAL A 231 2.75 -17.60 -2.36
C VAL A 231 3.08 -18.40 -3.62
N ARG A 232 2.58 -19.63 -3.73
CA ARG A 232 2.83 -20.53 -4.88
C ARG A 232 2.42 -19.89 -6.21
N CYS A 233 1.24 -19.31 -6.29
CA CYS A 233 0.79 -18.62 -7.50
C CYS A 233 1.76 -17.51 -7.92
N ARG A 234 2.37 -16.83 -6.93
CA ARG A 234 3.29 -15.71 -7.15
C ARG A 234 4.73 -16.14 -7.40
N THR A 235 5.07 -17.41 -7.15
CA THR A 235 6.38 -17.99 -7.54
C THR A 235 6.38 -18.55 -8.96
N ARG A 236 5.26 -18.54 -9.67
CA ARG A 236 5.15 -18.98 -11.06
C ARG A 236 5.86 -18.00 -12.00
N THR A 237 7.15 -18.23 -12.21
CA THR A 237 8.02 -17.41 -13.05
C THR A 237 9.03 -18.25 -13.82
N ALA A 238 9.37 -17.80 -15.06
CA ALA A 238 10.44 -18.36 -15.88
C ALA A 238 11.82 -17.78 -15.50
N PHE A 239 11.89 -16.80 -14.61
CA PHE A 239 13.08 -16.03 -14.26
C PHE A 239 13.42 -16.19 -12.78
N PRO A 240 14.61 -15.74 -12.33
CA PRO A 240 14.92 -15.65 -10.92
C PRO A 240 13.88 -14.80 -10.16
N ILE A 241 13.66 -15.14 -8.88
CA ILE A 241 12.67 -14.52 -8.03
C ILE A 241 13.32 -13.94 -6.77
N ALA A 242 12.84 -12.80 -6.33
CA ALA A 242 13.30 -12.09 -5.15
C ALA A 242 12.21 -12.02 -4.08
N ALA A 243 12.63 -11.85 -2.82
CA ALA A 243 11.75 -11.51 -1.71
C ALA A 243 12.40 -10.50 -0.77
N HIS A 244 11.61 -9.65 -0.14
CA HIS A 244 12.07 -8.88 1.01
C HIS A 244 12.21 -9.80 2.23
N LEU A 245 13.32 -9.68 2.95
CA LEU A 245 13.54 -10.41 4.20
C LEU A 245 14.01 -9.44 5.29
N SER A 246 13.08 -8.92 6.09
CA SER A 246 13.42 -8.05 7.22
C SER A 246 13.66 -8.81 8.52
N GLY A 247 13.32 -10.09 8.59
CA GLY A 247 13.26 -10.83 9.87
C GLY A 247 11.98 -10.55 10.67
N GLY A 248 11.06 -9.76 10.14
CA GLY A 248 9.69 -9.61 10.65
C GLY A 248 8.80 -10.79 10.29
N LEU A 249 7.70 -10.97 11.02
CA LEU A 249 6.78 -12.10 10.84
C LEU A 249 6.29 -12.25 9.40
N ASP A 250 5.90 -11.15 8.75
CA ASP A 250 5.28 -11.17 7.43
C ASP A 250 6.27 -11.51 6.32
N SER A 251 7.38 -10.78 6.24
CA SER A 251 8.41 -11.01 5.22
C SER A 251 9.03 -12.39 5.36
N SER A 252 9.25 -12.85 6.60
CA SER A 252 9.80 -14.18 6.86
C SER A 252 8.81 -15.29 6.51
N SER A 253 7.51 -15.12 6.78
CA SER A 253 6.48 -16.08 6.35
C SER A 253 6.47 -16.25 4.83
N VAL A 254 6.47 -15.14 4.08
CA VAL A 254 6.53 -15.19 2.61
C VAL A 254 7.82 -15.83 2.13
N SER A 255 8.98 -15.43 2.68
CA SER A 255 10.29 -15.92 2.24
C SER A 255 10.48 -17.41 2.54
N CYS A 256 10.07 -17.89 3.72
CA CYS A 256 10.20 -19.32 4.07
C CYS A 256 9.30 -20.20 3.19
N VAL A 257 8.04 -19.81 2.98
CA VAL A 257 7.13 -20.57 2.10
C VAL A 257 7.63 -20.53 0.64
N ALA A 258 8.09 -19.39 0.14
CA ALA A 258 8.63 -19.28 -1.21
C ALA A 258 9.91 -20.13 -1.37
N ARG A 259 10.80 -20.13 -0.38
CA ARG A 259 11.99 -20.99 -0.35
C ARG A 259 11.61 -22.47 -0.48
N ASP A 260 10.67 -22.95 0.35
CA ASP A 260 10.28 -24.36 0.35
C ASP A 260 9.71 -24.79 -1.02
N ILE A 261 8.91 -23.92 -1.65
CA ILE A 261 8.39 -24.16 -2.99
C ILE A 261 9.52 -24.23 -4.03
N LEU A 262 10.45 -23.27 -4.00
CA LEU A 262 11.53 -23.18 -4.96
C LEU A 262 12.57 -24.28 -4.78
N GLN A 263 12.88 -24.67 -3.55
CA GLN A 263 13.79 -25.80 -3.27
C GLN A 263 13.25 -27.12 -3.82
N ALA A 264 11.94 -27.34 -3.77
CA ALA A 264 11.31 -28.51 -4.39
C ALA A 264 11.52 -28.55 -5.94
N GLU A 265 11.78 -27.39 -6.54
CA GLU A 265 12.12 -27.23 -7.96
C GLU A 265 13.63 -27.14 -8.22
N GLY A 266 14.48 -27.30 -7.20
CA GLY A 266 15.94 -27.15 -7.31
C GLY A 266 16.43 -25.71 -7.53
N LYS A 267 15.63 -24.71 -7.13
CA LYS A 267 15.90 -23.27 -7.27
C LYS A 267 16.17 -22.62 -5.91
N GLU A 268 16.89 -21.51 -5.90
CA GLU A 268 17.12 -20.66 -4.74
C GLU A 268 16.25 -19.40 -4.79
N LEU A 269 15.93 -18.86 -3.60
CA LEU A 269 15.24 -17.58 -3.46
C LEU A 269 16.27 -16.47 -3.20
N HIS A 270 16.29 -15.43 -4.06
CA HIS A 270 17.04 -14.20 -3.76
C HIS A 270 16.32 -13.41 -2.67
N THR A 271 17.03 -13.04 -1.60
CA THR A 271 16.45 -12.22 -0.53
C THR A 271 17.22 -10.93 -0.33
N PHE A 272 16.50 -9.86 -0.01
CA PHE A 272 17.06 -8.53 0.19
C PHE A 272 16.71 -8.02 1.58
N HIS A 273 17.75 -7.62 2.33
CA HIS A 273 17.65 -7.05 3.67
C HIS A 273 18.21 -5.63 3.70
N MET A 274 17.52 -4.74 4.40
CA MET A 274 17.97 -3.39 4.67
C MET A 274 18.97 -3.40 5.81
N ASP A 275 20.24 -3.14 5.51
CA ASP A 275 21.31 -3.02 6.51
C ASP A 275 21.32 -1.60 7.07
N VAL A 276 20.91 -1.48 8.33
CA VAL A 276 20.73 -0.21 9.03
C VAL A 276 21.77 -0.09 10.12
N GLU A 277 22.55 0.98 10.10
CA GLU A 277 23.60 1.26 11.11
C GLU A 277 23.04 1.81 12.44
N LEU A 278 21.73 1.71 12.68
CA LEU A 278 21.06 2.12 13.91
C LEU A 278 20.65 0.87 14.71
N PRO A 279 21.24 0.62 15.88
CA PRO A 279 20.94 -0.58 16.69
C PRO A 279 19.46 -0.71 17.05
N GLU A 280 18.75 0.41 17.21
CA GLU A 280 17.31 0.43 17.54
C GLU A 280 16.43 -0.02 16.35
N CYS A 281 16.97 0.04 15.12
CA CYS A 281 16.31 -0.35 13.88
C CYS A 281 16.89 -1.64 13.27
N ASP A 282 17.82 -2.30 13.96
CA ASP A 282 18.48 -3.50 13.45
C ASP A 282 17.60 -4.75 13.60
N GLU A 283 17.22 -5.33 12.46
CA GLU A 283 16.48 -6.59 12.37
C GLU A 283 17.36 -7.77 11.89
N LYS A 284 18.64 -7.52 11.62
CA LYS A 284 19.58 -8.49 11.05
C LYS A 284 19.62 -9.82 11.80
N PRO A 285 19.65 -9.89 13.15
CA PRO A 285 19.68 -11.17 13.86
C PRO A 285 18.49 -12.10 13.53
N TYR A 286 17.32 -11.53 13.26
CA TYR A 286 16.13 -12.31 12.89
C TYR A 286 16.15 -12.71 11.41
N ALA A 287 16.67 -11.85 10.52
CA ALA A 287 16.90 -12.23 9.13
C ALA A 287 17.92 -13.37 9.04
N GLU A 288 19.03 -13.29 9.79
CA GLU A 288 20.05 -14.34 9.86
C GLU A 288 19.50 -15.67 10.40
N ALA A 289 18.57 -15.63 11.36
CA ALA A 289 17.91 -16.85 11.83
C ALA A 289 17.11 -17.54 10.71
N VAL A 290 16.45 -16.78 9.81
CA VAL A 290 15.78 -17.35 8.64
C VAL A 290 16.80 -17.89 7.63
N LEU A 291 17.87 -17.16 7.38
CA LEU A 291 18.91 -17.56 6.42
C LEU A 291 19.64 -18.84 6.82
N ALA A 292 19.76 -19.09 8.13
CA ALA A 292 20.37 -20.31 8.66
C ALA A 292 19.63 -21.60 8.26
N GLU A 293 18.33 -21.50 7.86
CA GLU A 293 17.56 -22.64 7.33
C GLU A 293 18.01 -23.07 5.92
N GLY A 294 18.81 -22.23 5.22
CA GLY A 294 19.32 -22.50 3.87
C GLY A 294 18.30 -22.24 2.74
N GLY A 295 18.77 -22.39 1.49
CA GLY A 295 17.95 -22.21 0.29
C GLY A 295 17.78 -20.76 -0.16
N PHE A 296 18.59 -19.87 0.37
CA PHE A 296 18.56 -18.44 0.07
C PHE A 296 19.85 -17.93 -0.57
N ARG A 297 19.73 -17.06 -1.55
CA ARG A 297 20.81 -16.20 -2.03
C ARG A 297 20.57 -14.80 -1.50
N HIS A 298 21.30 -14.41 -0.46
CA HIS A 298 21.01 -13.21 0.32
C HIS A 298 21.82 -11.99 -0.09
N HIS A 299 21.20 -10.80 -0.03
CA HIS A 299 21.77 -9.52 -0.37
C HIS A 299 21.48 -8.48 0.71
N TYR A 300 22.52 -7.84 1.24
CA TYR A 300 22.40 -6.68 2.12
C TYR A 300 22.39 -5.39 1.31
N VAL A 301 21.47 -4.49 1.62
CA VAL A 301 21.35 -3.17 1.01
C VAL A 301 21.67 -2.11 2.05
N LYS A 302 22.76 -1.38 1.85
CA LYS A 302 23.14 -0.27 2.73
C LYS A 302 22.38 0.99 2.33
N ILE A 303 21.71 1.62 3.29
CA ILE A 303 20.90 2.82 3.06
C ILE A 303 21.78 4.00 2.67
N ASN A 304 22.95 4.14 3.31
CA ASN A 304 23.85 5.28 3.12
C ASN A 304 24.48 5.34 1.72
N ASP A 305 24.36 4.29 0.89
CA ASP A 305 24.86 4.28 -0.49
C ASP A 305 23.98 5.08 -1.46
N TYR A 306 22.83 5.59 -1.01
CA TYR A 306 21.82 6.23 -1.86
C TYR A 306 21.48 7.65 -1.37
N ASP A 307 21.53 8.62 -2.28
CA ASP A 307 21.11 9.99 -2.03
C ASP A 307 19.60 10.11 -1.83
N TYR A 308 19.19 10.79 -0.76
CA TYR A 308 17.79 10.93 -0.38
C TYR A 308 16.97 11.70 -1.42
N TYR A 309 17.44 12.87 -1.85
CA TYR A 309 16.67 13.73 -2.77
C TYR A 309 16.61 13.14 -4.17
N LYS A 310 17.74 12.63 -4.67
CA LYS A 310 17.78 11.94 -5.97
C LYS A 310 16.80 10.78 -5.99
N THR A 311 16.78 9.97 -4.94
CA THR A 311 15.89 8.79 -4.87
C THR A 311 14.42 9.21 -4.81
N THR A 312 14.08 10.23 -4.00
CA THR A 312 12.69 10.70 -3.92
C THR A 312 12.22 11.37 -5.20
N THR A 313 13.11 12.04 -5.93
CA THR A 313 12.83 12.59 -7.27
C THR A 313 12.62 11.48 -8.30
N GLU A 314 13.47 10.43 -8.30
CA GLU A 314 13.29 9.24 -9.15
C GLU A 314 11.93 8.59 -8.89
N VAL A 315 11.51 8.42 -7.64
CA VAL A 315 10.20 7.86 -7.29
C VAL A 315 9.04 8.76 -7.76
N ALA A 316 9.16 10.08 -7.59
CA ALA A 316 8.14 11.02 -8.07
C ALA A 316 7.97 10.95 -9.60
N TYR A 317 9.07 10.79 -10.33
CA TYR A 317 9.07 10.58 -11.79
C TYR A 317 8.40 9.25 -12.18
N MET A 318 8.74 8.16 -11.46
CA MET A 318 8.18 6.83 -11.76
C MET A 318 6.67 6.77 -11.50
N THR A 319 6.19 7.47 -10.46
CA THR A 319 4.80 7.36 -10.00
C THR A 319 3.87 8.46 -10.48
N ASP A 320 4.40 9.51 -11.12
CA ASP A 320 3.65 10.73 -11.48
C ASP A 320 2.86 11.32 -10.29
N ALA A 321 3.43 11.24 -9.08
CA ALA A 321 2.78 11.63 -7.83
C ALA A 321 3.79 12.04 -6.76
N PRO A 322 3.43 12.86 -5.76
CA PRO A 322 4.26 13.16 -4.61
C PRO A 322 4.30 11.94 -3.67
N SER A 323 4.87 10.86 -4.15
CA SER A 323 4.92 9.57 -3.49
C SER A 323 6.29 9.30 -2.94
N ALA A 324 6.33 8.68 -1.79
CA ALA A 324 7.51 8.00 -1.32
C ALA A 324 7.08 6.76 -0.55
N PHE A 325 7.92 5.78 -0.57
CA PHE A 325 7.76 4.61 0.25
C PHE A 325 7.86 4.94 1.73
N VAL A 326 7.18 4.10 2.51
CA VAL A 326 6.79 4.37 3.87
C VAL A 326 7.94 4.69 4.83
N VAL A 327 9.16 4.16 4.61
CA VAL A 327 10.20 4.29 5.63
C VAL A 327 11.46 5.01 5.15
N THR A 328 12.06 4.57 4.06
CA THR A 328 13.29 5.15 3.56
C THR A 328 13.40 5.00 2.04
N PRO A 329 13.19 6.07 1.28
CA PRO A 329 13.40 6.05 -0.17
C PRO A 329 14.76 5.48 -0.60
N PRO A 330 15.89 5.81 0.08
CA PRO A 330 17.19 5.22 -0.25
C PRO A 330 17.25 3.70 -0.15
N ALA A 331 16.71 3.11 0.92
CA ALA A 331 16.69 1.65 1.07
C ALA A 331 15.95 0.97 -0.07
N GLN A 332 14.86 1.59 -0.49
CA GLN A 332 14.04 1.08 -1.56
C GLN A 332 14.72 1.14 -2.92
N ALA A 333 15.39 2.25 -3.23
CA ALA A 333 16.20 2.34 -4.44
C ALA A 333 17.25 1.22 -4.47
N GLY A 334 17.85 0.92 -3.31
CA GLY A 334 18.80 -0.16 -3.17
C GLY A 334 18.20 -1.53 -3.47
N TRP A 335 17.03 -1.84 -2.89
CA TRP A 335 16.33 -3.09 -3.18
C TRP A 335 15.98 -3.20 -4.66
N MET A 336 15.40 -2.16 -5.26
CA MET A 336 14.95 -2.18 -6.64
C MET A 336 16.12 -2.41 -7.61
N LYS A 337 17.22 -1.67 -7.41
CA LYS A 337 18.44 -1.86 -8.19
C LYS A 337 19.09 -3.23 -7.97
N GLY A 338 19.03 -3.74 -6.74
CA GLY A 338 19.51 -5.08 -6.39
C GLY A 338 18.72 -6.17 -7.12
N VAL A 339 17.39 -6.12 -7.07
CA VAL A 339 16.49 -7.06 -7.75
C VAL A 339 16.73 -7.05 -9.26
N GLN A 340 16.84 -5.87 -9.87
CA GLN A 340 17.16 -5.69 -11.28
C GLN A 340 18.52 -6.29 -11.65
N LYS A 341 19.57 -6.02 -10.85
CA LYS A 341 20.94 -6.51 -11.07
C LYS A 341 21.03 -8.03 -11.06
N GLU A 342 20.27 -8.70 -10.19
CA GLU A 342 20.21 -10.16 -10.10
C GLU A 342 19.30 -10.78 -11.19
N GLY A 343 18.73 -9.98 -12.08
CA GLY A 343 17.86 -10.45 -13.16
C GLY A 343 16.51 -11.02 -12.68
N CYS A 344 16.13 -10.72 -11.46
CA CYS A 344 14.85 -11.17 -10.92
C CYS A 344 13.69 -10.43 -11.59
N ARG A 345 12.63 -11.17 -11.96
CA ARG A 345 11.43 -10.59 -12.59
C ARG A 345 10.24 -10.48 -11.68
N VAL A 346 10.31 -11.07 -10.49
CA VAL A 346 9.29 -10.98 -9.44
C VAL A 346 9.97 -10.62 -8.12
N LEU A 347 9.39 -9.67 -7.38
CA LEU A 347 9.73 -9.35 -6.01
C LEU A 347 8.55 -9.64 -5.10
N LEU A 348 8.67 -10.65 -4.24
CA LEU A 348 7.68 -10.96 -3.21
C LEU A 348 7.86 -10.04 -2.01
N THR A 349 6.76 -9.56 -1.45
CA THR A 349 6.77 -8.72 -0.25
C THR A 349 5.89 -9.29 0.85
N GLY A 350 6.28 -9.05 2.11
CA GLY A 350 5.43 -9.29 3.28
C GLY A 350 4.55 -8.09 3.65
N HIS A 351 4.47 -7.08 2.78
CA HIS A 351 3.71 -5.87 3.08
C HIS A 351 2.23 -6.17 3.26
N GLU A 352 1.59 -5.38 4.14
CA GLU A 352 0.18 -5.40 4.49
C GLU A 352 -0.30 -6.68 5.19
N GLY A 353 0.61 -7.59 5.53
CA GLY A 353 0.28 -8.77 6.31
C GLY A 353 -0.32 -8.43 7.68
N ASP A 354 0.15 -7.35 8.29
CA ASP A 354 -0.37 -6.86 9.58
C ASP A 354 -1.77 -6.21 9.48
N ILE A 355 -2.14 -5.69 8.32
CA ILE A 355 -3.50 -5.18 8.08
C ILE A 355 -4.43 -6.36 7.74
N VAL A 356 -4.04 -7.25 6.83
CA VAL A 356 -4.90 -8.33 6.37
C VAL A 356 -5.17 -9.36 7.47
N VAL A 357 -4.14 -9.76 8.25
CA VAL A 357 -4.30 -10.79 9.30
C VAL A 357 -4.85 -10.22 10.61
N ASP A 358 -4.94 -8.90 10.72
CA ASP A 358 -5.34 -8.17 11.92
C ASP A 358 -4.52 -8.48 13.18
N TYR A 359 -4.50 -7.53 14.09
CA TYR A 359 -3.78 -7.65 15.37
C TYR A 359 -4.56 -8.37 16.46
N GLY A 360 -5.86 -8.61 16.27
CA GLY A 360 -6.74 -9.22 17.26
C GLY A 360 -7.03 -8.32 18.46
N MET A 361 -6.82 -7.01 18.35
CA MET A 361 -7.03 -6.07 19.46
C MET A 361 -8.49 -5.92 19.86
N ASP A 362 -9.43 -6.35 19.03
CA ASP A 362 -10.87 -6.35 19.35
C ASP A 362 -11.21 -7.24 20.55
N VAL A 363 -10.34 -8.22 20.86
CA VAL A 363 -10.46 -9.00 22.11
C VAL A 363 -10.42 -8.12 23.37
N LEU A 364 -9.82 -6.94 23.29
CA LEU A 364 -9.80 -5.94 24.37
C LEU A 364 -10.91 -4.91 24.19
N TRP A 365 -11.14 -4.47 22.95
CA TRP A 365 -12.11 -3.40 22.66
C TRP A 365 -13.55 -3.86 22.80
N GLU A 366 -13.90 -5.06 22.32
CA GLU A 366 -15.28 -5.54 22.40
C GLU A 366 -15.80 -5.72 23.84
N PRO A 367 -15.10 -6.42 24.75
CA PRO A 367 -15.54 -6.52 26.13
C PRO A 367 -15.63 -5.15 26.80
N LEU A 368 -14.70 -4.25 26.49
CA LEU A 368 -14.69 -2.91 27.04
C LEU A 368 -15.91 -2.10 26.57
N LYS A 369 -16.25 -2.15 25.29
CA LYS A 369 -17.43 -1.52 24.70
C LYS A 369 -18.75 -2.08 25.25
N LYS A 370 -18.78 -3.41 25.46
CA LYS A 370 -19.97 -4.12 25.99
C LYS A 370 -20.08 -4.07 27.52
N GLY A 371 -19.12 -3.45 28.22
CA GLY A 371 -19.10 -3.39 29.69
C GLY A 371 -18.82 -4.74 30.36
N GLN A 372 -18.24 -5.68 29.66
CA GLN A 372 -17.85 -7.03 30.12
C GLN A 372 -16.49 -6.97 30.82
N TRP A 373 -16.48 -6.32 31.98
CA TRP A 373 -15.25 -5.92 32.67
C TRP A 373 -14.34 -7.08 33.07
N GLU A 374 -14.91 -8.21 33.51
CA GLU A 374 -14.13 -9.37 33.93
C GLU A 374 -13.35 -9.95 32.75
N VAL A 375 -13.98 -10.08 31.59
CA VAL A 375 -13.35 -10.53 30.37
C VAL A 375 -12.28 -9.53 29.93
N PHE A 376 -12.59 -8.23 29.97
CA PHE A 376 -11.60 -7.20 29.65
C PHE A 376 -10.36 -7.26 30.55
N GLU A 377 -10.55 -7.39 31.87
CA GLU A 377 -9.43 -7.43 32.82
C GLU A 377 -8.57 -8.68 32.59
N GLU A 378 -9.18 -9.85 32.38
CA GLU A 378 -8.46 -11.08 32.07
C GLU A 378 -7.62 -10.93 30.80
N LYS A 379 -8.22 -10.51 29.69
CA LYS A 379 -7.52 -10.34 28.42
C LYS A 379 -6.50 -9.20 28.46
N PHE A 380 -6.77 -8.16 29.23
CA PHE A 380 -5.80 -7.09 29.44
C PHE A 380 -4.58 -7.56 30.24
N GLU A 381 -4.73 -8.46 31.21
CA GLU A 381 -3.60 -9.03 31.94
C GLU A 381 -2.70 -9.88 31.02
N GLU A 382 -3.28 -10.71 30.15
CA GLU A 382 -2.55 -11.47 29.12
C GLU A 382 -1.79 -10.49 28.20
N PHE A 383 -2.46 -9.47 27.71
CA PHE A 383 -1.85 -8.45 26.84
C PHE A 383 -0.74 -7.68 27.55
N ALA A 384 -0.94 -7.30 28.81
CA ALA A 384 0.01 -6.47 29.53
C ALA A 384 1.35 -7.20 29.76
N GLN A 385 1.34 -8.51 29.98
CA GLN A 385 2.57 -9.32 30.08
C GLN A 385 3.39 -9.28 28.77
N TYR A 386 2.70 -9.24 27.65
CA TYR A 386 3.33 -9.14 26.34
C TYR A 386 3.74 -7.70 25.99
N ALA A 387 2.88 -6.73 26.32
CA ALA A 387 3.09 -5.31 25.99
C ALA A 387 4.31 -4.67 26.69
N VAL A 388 4.71 -5.17 27.85
CA VAL A 388 5.93 -4.68 28.55
C VAL A 388 7.21 -4.94 27.77
N ASN A 389 7.17 -5.87 26.81
CA ASN A 389 8.29 -6.16 25.91
C ASN A 389 8.23 -5.39 24.58
N PHE A 390 7.25 -4.51 24.38
CA PHE A 390 7.18 -3.70 23.18
C PHE A 390 8.30 -2.66 23.18
N ASN A 391 8.85 -2.40 21.99
CA ASN A 391 9.81 -1.33 21.80
C ASN A 391 9.07 0.00 21.57
N PHE A 392 9.01 0.81 22.62
CA PHE A 392 8.41 2.14 22.61
C PHE A 392 9.47 3.23 22.40
N SER A 393 9.05 4.48 22.59
CA SER A 393 10.01 5.57 22.71
C SER A 393 10.97 5.33 23.89
N LYS A 394 12.20 5.85 23.79
CA LYS A 394 13.22 5.76 24.86
C LYS A 394 12.65 6.10 26.23
N ARG A 395 11.73 7.07 26.27
CA ARG A 395 11.04 7.50 27.49
C ARG A 395 10.18 6.42 28.12
N ILE A 396 9.36 5.73 27.31
CA ILE A 396 8.47 4.66 27.80
C ILE A 396 9.28 3.42 28.16
N ASN A 397 10.29 3.09 27.38
CA ASN A 397 11.18 1.95 27.64
C ASN A 397 11.94 2.08 28.97
N ALA A 398 12.13 3.31 29.47
CA ALA A 398 12.72 3.55 30.78
C ALA A 398 11.75 3.36 31.96
N TRP A 399 10.47 3.09 31.70
CA TRP A 399 9.48 2.88 32.77
C TRP A 399 9.51 1.45 33.32
N SER A 400 9.06 1.30 34.58
CA SER A 400 8.84 -0.03 35.13
C SER A 400 7.70 -0.76 34.40
N PRO A 401 7.73 -2.11 34.34
CA PRO A 401 6.65 -2.90 33.74
C PRO A 401 5.26 -2.53 34.27
N GLN A 402 5.15 -2.30 35.58
CA GLN A 402 3.88 -1.89 36.21
C GLN A 402 3.40 -0.52 35.72
N LYS A 403 4.30 0.42 35.46
CA LYS A 403 3.93 1.75 34.91
C LYS A 403 3.48 1.63 33.48
N ILE A 404 4.16 0.84 32.65
CA ILE A 404 3.78 0.56 31.27
C ILE A 404 2.36 -0.04 31.23
N LYS A 405 2.09 -1.05 32.05
CA LYS A 405 0.78 -1.68 32.17
C LYS A 405 -0.31 -0.66 32.55
N THR A 406 -0.08 0.13 33.61
CA THR A 406 -1.04 1.15 34.07
C THR A 406 -1.33 2.18 32.96
N PHE A 407 -0.33 2.61 32.25
CA PHE A 407 -0.43 3.54 31.13
C PHE A 407 -1.24 3.00 29.97
N TYR A 408 -0.96 1.75 29.54
CA TYR A 408 -1.73 1.13 28.45
C TYR A 408 -3.19 0.95 28.77
N LYS A 409 -3.49 0.49 29.98
CA LYS A 409 -4.88 0.41 30.45
C LYS A 409 -5.55 1.78 30.38
N GLY A 410 -4.82 2.82 30.77
CA GLY A 410 -5.31 4.19 30.72
C GLY A 410 -5.64 4.66 29.30
N ILE A 411 -4.81 4.33 28.32
CA ILE A 411 -5.05 4.69 26.91
C ILE A 411 -6.33 4.02 26.40
N LEU A 412 -6.52 2.72 26.66
CA LEU A 412 -7.73 1.99 26.26
C LEU A 412 -8.98 2.57 26.91
N LEU A 413 -8.94 2.78 28.23
CA LEU A 413 -10.05 3.35 28.98
C LEU A 413 -10.40 4.77 28.54
N GLU A 414 -9.40 5.62 28.25
CA GLU A 414 -9.61 6.99 27.80
C GLU A 414 -10.24 7.03 26.40
N SER A 415 -9.81 6.15 25.50
CA SER A 415 -10.40 6.06 24.17
C SER A 415 -11.87 5.65 24.27
N GLU A 416 -12.16 4.57 25.00
CA GLU A 416 -13.52 4.08 25.19
C GLU A 416 -14.41 5.09 25.93
N LEU A 417 -13.87 5.82 26.89
CA LEU A 417 -14.60 6.87 27.60
C LEU A 417 -15.05 7.99 26.65
N ARG A 418 -14.16 8.41 25.74
CA ARG A 418 -14.45 9.41 24.72
C ARG A 418 -15.54 8.94 23.76
N ASP A 419 -15.41 7.71 23.26
CA ASP A 419 -16.34 7.12 22.31
C ASP A 419 -17.71 6.89 22.99
N SER A 420 -17.72 6.39 24.25
CA SER A 420 -18.94 6.22 25.06
C SER A 420 -19.67 7.54 25.30
N ILE A 421 -18.95 8.64 25.54
CA ILE A 421 -19.57 9.98 25.72
C ILE A 421 -20.15 10.43 24.36
N ALA A 422 -19.42 10.30 23.26
CA ALA A 422 -19.87 10.70 21.94
C ALA A 422 -21.13 9.93 21.50
N GLU A 423 -21.20 8.64 21.80
CA GLU A 423 -22.29 7.73 21.48
C GLU A 423 -23.38 7.68 22.56
N ARG A 424 -23.25 8.47 23.64
CA ARG A 424 -24.20 8.55 24.77
C ARG A 424 -24.39 7.21 25.51
N ARG A 425 -23.37 6.34 25.53
CA ARG A 425 -23.38 5.08 26.28
C ARG A 425 -23.06 5.29 27.76
N TRP A 426 -23.96 5.98 28.47
CA TRP A 426 -23.76 6.44 29.85
C TRP A 426 -23.52 5.32 30.88
N GLY A 427 -24.06 4.13 30.64
CA GLY A 427 -23.80 2.94 31.47
C GLY A 427 -22.31 2.56 31.45
N ASN A 428 -21.68 2.61 30.28
CA ASN A 428 -20.26 2.32 30.12
C ASN A 428 -19.38 3.44 30.71
N VAL A 429 -19.75 4.70 30.50
CA VAL A 429 -19.10 5.86 31.17
C VAL A 429 -19.07 5.66 32.68
N LYS A 430 -20.20 5.32 33.31
CA LYS A 430 -20.29 5.03 34.73
C LYS A 430 -19.39 3.85 35.12
N GLY A 431 -19.44 2.76 34.36
CA GLY A 431 -18.60 1.57 34.56
C GLY A 431 -17.11 1.89 34.56
N ILE A 432 -16.64 2.71 33.65
CA ILE A 432 -15.23 3.15 33.57
C ILE A 432 -14.87 3.98 34.81
N LEU A 433 -15.69 4.96 35.15
CA LEU A 433 -15.38 5.94 36.20
C LEU A 433 -15.53 5.40 37.63
N THR A 434 -16.38 4.42 37.88
CA THR A 434 -16.65 3.90 39.24
C THR A 434 -15.75 2.73 39.64
N ARG A 435 -15.06 2.06 38.70
CA ARG A 435 -14.22 0.92 39.04
C ARG A 435 -12.89 1.34 39.67
N ARG A 436 -12.55 0.63 40.74
CA ARG A 436 -11.33 0.85 41.52
C ARG A 436 -10.09 0.59 40.62
N GLY A 437 -9.16 1.53 40.59
CA GLY A 437 -7.94 1.43 39.83
C GLY A 437 -7.98 2.08 38.42
N ASN A 438 -9.16 2.26 37.82
CA ASN A 438 -9.25 2.91 36.50
C ASN A 438 -8.79 4.37 36.54
N TRP A 439 -9.09 5.10 37.65
CA TRP A 439 -8.63 6.48 37.83
C TRP A 439 -7.12 6.63 37.78
N LYS A 440 -6.37 5.69 38.38
CA LYS A 440 -4.91 5.69 38.31
C LYS A 440 -4.43 5.54 36.85
N SER A 441 -5.06 4.63 36.12
CA SER A 441 -4.71 4.39 34.69
C SER A 441 -5.08 5.59 33.84
N LEU A 442 -6.25 6.17 33.98
CA LEU A 442 -6.69 7.39 33.30
C LEU A 442 -5.78 8.58 33.63
N PHE A 443 -5.37 8.72 34.89
CA PHE A 443 -4.47 9.79 35.32
C PHE A 443 -3.08 9.66 34.66
N GLU A 444 -2.49 8.47 34.62
CA GLU A 444 -1.19 8.24 33.97
C GLU A 444 -1.27 8.50 32.46
N ALA A 445 -2.32 8.06 31.79
CA ALA A 445 -2.54 8.36 30.38
C ALA A 445 -2.76 9.86 30.12
N GLY A 446 -3.59 10.51 30.93
CA GLY A 446 -3.86 11.94 30.85
C GLY A 446 -2.62 12.79 31.14
N LYS A 447 -1.84 12.44 32.15
CA LYS A 447 -0.56 13.08 32.44
C LYS A 447 0.41 12.99 31.28
N PHE A 448 0.57 11.82 30.70
CA PHE A 448 1.41 11.63 29.51
C PHE A 448 0.94 12.48 28.33
N ARG A 449 -0.37 12.51 28.07
CA ARG A 449 -0.94 13.37 27.01
C ARG A 449 -0.65 14.84 27.24
N VAL A 450 -0.81 15.33 28.47
CA VAL A 450 -0.48 16.72 28.81
C VAL A 450 1.00 16.99 28.60
N GLU A 451 1.87 16.10 29.07
CA GLU A 451 3.32 16.24 28.91
C GLU A 451 3.77 16.21 27.44
N VAL A 452 3.08 15.47 26.57
CA VAL A 452 3.32 15.44 25.12
C VAL A 452 2.66 16.62 24.40
N ALA A 453 1.43 17.02 24.84
CA ALA A 453 0.67 18.07 24.18
C ALA A 453 1.05 19.49 24.63
N TRP A 454 1.51 19.66 25.87
CA TRP A 454 1.84 20.97 26.42
C TRP A 454 2.95 21.68 25.64
N PRO A 455 4.07 21.03 25.30
CA PRO A 455 5.06 21.62 24.40
C PRO A 455 4.47 21.97 23.02
N ALA A 456 3.55 21.16 22.50
CA ALA A 456 2.85 21.46 21.25
C ALA A 456 2.00 22.73 21.34
N ILE A 457 1.26 22.89 22.44
CA ILE A 457 0.42 24.06 22.70
C ILE A 457 1.27 25.31 22.82
N THR A 458 2.38 25.25 23.57
CA THR A 458 3.30 26.37 23.74
C THR A 458 4.08 26.70 22.47
N ALA A 459 4.53 25.69 21.72
CA ALA A 459 5.28 25.87 20.50
C ALA A 459 4.42 26.36 19.33
N LEU A 460 3.21 25.86 19.17
CA LEU A 460 2.32 26.22 18.07
C LEU A 460 1.42 27.42 18.38
N GLY A 461 1.42 27.91 19.63
CA GLY A 461 0.79 29.19 20.03
C GLY A 461 -0.74 29.24 19.99
N ARG A 462 -1.43 28.11 19.75
CA ARG A 462 -2.91 28.04 19.74
C ARG A 462 -3.44 26.64 20.06
N LEU A 463 -4.28 26.53 21.07
CA LEU A 463 -5.06 25.32 21.41
C LEU A 463 -6.06 24.84 20.35
N LYS A 464 -6.36 25.68 19.34
CA LYS A 464 -7.44 25.42 18.36
C LYS A 464 -7.00 25.05 16.96
N ALA A 465 -5.72 25.16 16.61
CA ALA A 465 -5.26 24.85 15.26
C ALA A 465 -4.90 23.37 15.15
N ASN A 466 -5.61 22.64 14.31
CA ASN A 466 -5.26 21.27 13.97
C ASN A 466 -3.89 21.27 13.22
N PRO A 467 -2.86 20.59 13.75
CA PRO A 467 -1.53 20.58 13.11
C PRO A 467 -1.56 20.15 11.65
N ASN A 468 -2.52 19.34 11.26
CA ASN A 468 -2.66 18.87 9.88
C ASN A 468 -2.99 20.01 8.89
N TYR A 469 -3.65 21.06 9.33
CA TYR A 469 -4.03 22.18 8.47
C TYR A 469 -3.03 23.34 8.51
N THR A 470 -2.24 23.49 9.58
CA THR A 470 -1.32 24.62 9.69
C THR A 470 -0.15 24.54 8.70
N ILE A 471 0.17 23.36 8.19
CA ILE A 471 1.21 23.16 7.15
C ILE A 471 0.74 23.65 5.78
N LEU A 472 -0.57 23.74 5.53
CA LEU A 472 -1.10 24.23 4.27
C LEU A 472 -0.75 25.71 4.10
N GLY A 473 -0.30 26.09 2.93
CA GLY A 473 -0.08 27.50 2.57
C GLY A 473 -1.39 28.28 2.44
N PRO A 474 -1.31 29.62 2.36
CA PRO A 474 -2.49 30.47 2.38
C PRO A 474 -3.53 30.14 1.28
N GLY A 475 -3.06 29.76 0.09
CA GLY A 475 -3.94 29.40 -1.03
C GLY A 475 -4.76 28.15 -0.72
N LEU A 476 -4.11 27.07 -0.28
CA LEU A 476 -4.79 25.82 0.05
C LEU A 476 -5.66 25.93 1.33
N GLN A 477 -5.25 26.76 2.31
CA GLN A 477 -6.10 27.05 3.47
C GLN A 477 -7.40 27.72 3.05
N LYS A 478 -7.32 28.73 2.19
CA LYS A 478 -8.50 29.41 1.65
C LYS A 478 -9.35 28.46 0.84
N TYR A 479 -8.74 27.69 -0.05
CA TYR A 479 -9.44 26.69 -0.88
C TYR A 479 -10.23 25.68 -0.02
N THR A 480 -9.63 25.15 1.04
CA THR A 480 -10.31 24.21 1.95
C THR A 480 -11.43 24.83 2.79
N LEU A 481 -11.38 26.14 3.04
CA LEU A 481 -12.43 26.87 3.72
C LEU A 481 -13.59 27.23 2.80
N ASP A 482 -13.29 27.61 1.56
CA ASP A 482 -14.27 27.98 0.54
C ASP A 482 -15.04 26.74 0.01
N HIS A 483 -14.47 25.54 0.19
CA HIS A 483 -15.02 24.27 -0.26
C HIS A 483 -15.23 23.27 0.89
N PRO A 484 -16.25 23.48 1.77
CA PRO A 484 -16.49 22.60 2.93
C PRO A 484 -16.84 21.15 2.55
N GLU A 485 -17.30 20.90 1.32
CA GLU A 485 -17.47 19.57 0.73
C GLU A 485 -16.14 18.81 0.63
N VAL A 486 -15.02 19.52 0.52
CA VAL A 486 -13.67 19.01 0.54
C VAL A 486 -13.37 18.28 1.86
N SER A 487 -13.78 18.84 3.00
CA SER A 487 -13.68 18.18 4.29
C SER A 487 -14.48 16.87 4.33
N ARG A 488 -15.63 16.81 3.63
CA ARG A 488 -16.44 15.59 3.53
C ARG A 488 -15.82 14.58 2.57
N GLN A 489 -15.32 15.04 1.42
CA GLN A 489 -14.58 14.19 0.47
C GLN A 489 -13.26 13.68 1.09
N MET A 490 -12.59 14.47 1.92
CA MET A 490 -11.42 14.04 2.68
C MET A 490 -11.73 12.93 3.70
N LYS A 491 -12.98 12.82 4.18
CA LYS A 491 -13.43 11.73 5.04
C LYS A 491 -13.83 10.47 4.29
N GLY A 492 -13.88 10.52 2.95
CA GLY A 492 -14.29 9.43 2.06
C GLY A 492 -15.79 9.25 1.97
N ALA A 493 -16.28 8.91 0.77
CA ALA A 493 -17.62 8.37 0.59
C ALA A 493 -17.57 6.88 0.98
N GLU A 494 -18.29 6.52 2.02
CA GLU A 494 -18.36 5.14 2.48
C GLU A 494 -19.23 4.31 1.52
N ASN A 495 -18.60 3.52 0.68
CA ASN A 495 -19.32 2.51 -0.09
C ASN A 495 -19.26 1.17 0.67
N ASN A 496 -20.02 1.11 1.76
CA ASN A 496 -20.04 -0.05 2.69
C ASN A 496 -21.30 -0.91 2.49
N ALA A 497 -22.00 -0.75 1.38
CA ALA A 497 -23.24 -1.49 1.12
C ALA A 497 -22.97 -3.00 1.10
N GLY A 498 -23.62 -3.73 1.99
CA GLY A 498 -23.54 -5.19 2.07
C GLY A 498 -22.50 -5.76 3.02
N ILE A 499 -21.59 -4.95 3.60
CA ILE A 499 -20.59 -5.44 4.55
C ILE A 499 -21.23 -5.53 5.95
N PRO A 500 -21.15 -6.68 6.64
CA PRO A 500 -21.61 -6.80 8.03
C PRO A 500 -20.91 -5.78 8.93
N GLU A 501 -21.67 -5.13 9.83
CA GLU A 501 -21.19 -4.03 10.68
C GLU A 501 -19.93 -4.40 11.48
N HIS A 502 -19.85 -5.63 11.98
CA HIS A 502 -18.70 -6.09 12.79
C HIS A 502 -17.42 -6.30 11.95
N LEU A 503 -17.52 -6.47 10.62
CA LEU A 503 -16.38 -6.59 9.71
C LEU A 503 -15.93 -5.25 9.13
N LEU A 504 -16.77 -4.24 9.23
CA LEU A 504 -16.59 -2.96 8.56
C LEU A 504 -15.25 -2.26 8.90
N PRO A 505 -14.81 -2.18 10.16
CA PRO A 505 -13.53 -1.54 10.49
C PRO A 505 -12.34 -2.21 9.83
N HIS A 506 -12.27 -3.54 9.85
CA HIS A 506 -11.20 -4.32 9.22
C HIS A 506 -11.26 -4.20 7.68
N TYR A 507 -12.45 -4.31 7.11
CA TYR A 507 -12.69 -4.10 5.69
C TYR A 507 -12.20 -2.72 5.21
N GLN A 508 -12.55 -1.66 5.94
CA GLN A 508 -12.13 -0.28 5.60
C GLN A 508 -10.61 -0.07 5.66
N GLN A 509 -9.91 -0.77 6.54
CA GLN A 509 -8.44 -0.72 6.57
C GLN A 509 -7.84 -1.38 5.32
N ILE A 510 -8.33 -2.56 4.94
CA ILE A 510 -7.84 -3.30 3.76
C ILE A 510 -8.13 -2.52 2.48
N PHE A 511 -9.32 -1.91 2.35
CA PHE A 511 -9.75 -1.19 1.14
C PHE A 511 -9.57 0.34 1.25
N SER A 512 -8.58 0.78 2.01
CA SER A 512 -8.24 2.20 2.14
C SER A 512 -7.55 2.77 0.89
N GLU A 513 -7.62 4.09 0.72
CA GLU A 513 -6.85 4.79 -0.32
C GLU A 513 -5.34 4.58 -0.14
N GLY A 514 -4.87 4.47 1.10
CA GLY A 514 -3.47 4.19 1.43
C GLY A 514 -2.99 2.87 0.85
N MET A 515 -3.81 1.81 0.98
CA MET A 515 -3.53 0.49 0.41
C MET A 515 -3.37 0.53 -1.12
N THR A 516 -4.34 1.14 -1.81
CA THR A 516 -4.29 1.22 -3.27
C THR A 516 -3.12 2.04 -3.77
N LYS A 517 -2.83 3.18 -3.14
CA LYS A 517 -1.64 3.99 -3.46
C LYS A 517 -0.34 3.23 -3.25
N PHE A 518 -0.29 2.44 -2.21
CA PHE A 518 0.86 1.58 -1.93
C PHE A 518 1.07 0.56 -3.07
N CYS A 519 0.02 -0.12 -3.51
CA CYS A 519 0.08 -1.01 -4.67
C CYS A 519 0.52 -0.28 -5.95
N ASP A 520 -0.04 0.90 -6.23
CA ASP A 520 0.32 1.72 -7.39
C ASP A 520 1.83 2.09 -7.38
N ILE A 521 2.36 2.53 -6.24
CA ILE A 521 3.79 2.87 -6.10
C ILE A 521 4.66 1.66 -6.44
N PHE A 522 4.39 0.51 -5.82
CA PHE A 522 5.17 -0.70 -6.07
C PHE A 522 5.06 -1.19 -7.50
N ALA A 523 3.87 -1.09 -8.11
CA ALA A 523 3.68 -1.46 -9.51
C ALA A 523 4.52 -0.58 -10.45
N HIS A 524 4.48 0.74 -10.26
CA HIS A 524 5.24 1.68 -11.10
C HIS A 524 6.75 1.51 -10.91
N VAL A 525 7.23 1.51 -9.67
CA VAL A 525 8.66 1.40 -9.39
C VAL A 525 9.20 0.04 -9.86
N GLY A 526 8.47 -1.06 -9.63
CA GLY A 526 8.83 -2.37 -10.16
C GLY A 526 8.92 -2.38 -11.68
N ALA A 527 7.92 -1.81 -12.36
CA ALA A 527 7.87 -1.75 -13.82
C ALA A 527 9.06 -0.96 -14.41
N HIS A 528 9.42 0.17 -13.82
CA HIS A 528 10.60 0.96 -14.20
C HIS A 528 11.93 0.21 -14.04
N HIS A 529 12.00 -0.74 -13.10
CA HIS A 529 13.17 -1.59 -12.87
C HIS A 529 13.09 -2.96 -13.59
N GLY A 530 12.04 -3.21 -14.36
CA GLY A 530 11.90 -4.40 -15.18
C GLY A 530 11.47 -5.65 -14.42
N PHE A 531 10.69 -5.53 -13.35
CA PHE A 531 10.10 -6.64 -12.63
C PHE A 531 8.70 -6.29 -12.09
N LYS A 532 7.95 -7.28 -11.68
CA LYS A 532 6.65 -7.12 -11.01
C LYS A 532 6.79 -7.34 -9.51
N VAL A 533 6.15 -6.47 -8.72
CA VAL A 533 6.01 -6.68 -7.29
C VAL A 533 4.73 -7.47 -7.03
N ALA A 534 4.83 -8.45 -6.16
CA ALA A 534 3.72 -9.34 -5.81
C ALA A 534 3.53 -9.38 -4.28
N HIS A 535 2.28 -9.27 -3.86
CA HIS A 535 1.87 -9.14 -2.47
C HIS A 535 1.04 -10.36 -2.05
N PRO A 536 1.64 -11.44 -1.50
CA PRO A 536 0.91 -12.66 -1.13
C PRO A 536 -0.23 -12.43 -0.13
N PHE A 537 -0.07 -11.49 0.81
CA PHE A 537 -1.14 -11.16 1.76
C PHE A 537 -2.37 -10.52 1.11
N LEU A 538 -2.22 -9.89 -0.05
CA LEU A 538 -3.31 -9.24 -0.76
C LEU A 538 -4.05 -10.17 -1.72
N ASP A 539 -3.90 -11.47 -1.58
CA ASP A 539 -4.70 -12.46 -2.32
C ASP A 539 -6.17 -12.38 -1.91
N ARG A 540 -7.06 -12.33 -2.90
CA ARG A 540 -8.51 -12.26 -2.68
C ARG A 540 -9.01 -13.34 -1.71
N ARG A 541 -8.55 -14.58 -1.87
CA ARG A 541 -8.93 -15.73 -1.05
C ARG A 541 -8.51 -15.56 0.40
N LEU A 542 -7.30 -15.02 0.59
CA LEU A 542 -6.75 -14.77 1.92
C LEU A 542 -7.45 -13.59 2.61
N ILE A 543 -7.74 -12.51 1.89
CA ILE A 543 -8.51 -11.36 2.40
C ILE A 543 -9.88 -11.81 2.88
N GLU A 544 -10.64 -12.55 2.05
CA GLU A 544 -11.97 -13.05 2.41
C GLU A 544 -11.94 -13.96 3.65
N LEU A 545 -10.94 -14.85 3.76
CA LEU A 545 -10.74 -15.69 4.94
C LEU A 545 -10.38 -14.86 6.18
N SER A 546 -9.47 -13.89 6.01
CA SER A 546 -8.98 -13.07 7.12
C SER A 546 -10.07 -12.20 7.76
N LEU A 547 -11.06 -11.76 7.00
CA LEU A 547 -12.22 -11.05 7.54
C LEU A 547 -13.07 -11.92 8.48
N LEU A 548 -12.99 -13.24 8.38
CA LEU A 548 -13.76 -14.19 9.19
C LEU A 548 -12.97 -14.81 10.35
N LEU A 549 -11.67 -14.50 10.48
CA LEU A 549 -10.86 -15.07 11.55
C LEU A 549 -11.41 -14.67 12.92
N PRO A 550 -11.60 -15.63 13.84
CA PRO A 550 -11.98 -15.31 15.22
C PRO A 550 -10.96 -14.38 15.85
N THR A 551 -11.44 -13.30 16.49
CA THR A 551 -10.57 -12.34 17.19
C THR A 551 -9.73 -13.00 18.30
N THR A 552 -10.28 -14.02 18.94
CA THR A 552 -9.59 -14.85 19.94
C THR A 552 -8.41 -15.61 19.36
N LEU A 553 -8.49 -16.02 18.09
CA LEU A 553 -7.41 -16.69 17.39
C LEU A 553 -6.27 -15.73 17.04
N ASN A 554 -6.61 -14.51 16.64
CA ASN A 554 -5.61 -13.47 16.35
C ASN A 554 -4.92 -12.93 17.61
N PHE A 555 -5.51 -13.16 18.78
CA PHE A 555 -4.93 -12.79 20.08
C PHE A 555 -4.89 -14.02 20.99
N ASN A 556 -3.77 -14.71 21.02
CA ASN A 556 -3.57 -15.91 21.81
C ASN A 556 -2.42 -15.74 22.82
N GLU A 557 -2.65 -16.08 24.09
CA GLU A 557 -1.67 -15.95 25.19
C GLU A 557 -1.01 -14.56 25.25
N GLY A 558 -1.80 -13.49 25.04
CA GLY A 558 -1.31 -12.13 25.02
C GLY A 558 -0.54 -11.73 23.74
N LYS A 559 -0.26 -12.67 22.84
CA LYS A 559 0.46 -12.43 21.58
C LYS A 559 -0.52 -12.08 20.47
N ARG A 560 -0.24 -11.00 19.78
CA ARG A 560 -1.01 -10.55 18.61
C ARG A 560 -0.69 -11.40 17.38
N ARG A 561 -1.65 -11.46 16.43
CA ARG A 561 -1.49 -12.15 15.15
C ARG A 561 -1.28 -13.65 15.33
N GLY A 562 -2.06 -14.27 16.23
CA GLY A 562 -1.93 -15.68 16.58
C GLY A 562 -2.13 -16.61 15.39
N THR A 563 -3.10 -16.33 14.51
CA THR A 563 -3.40 -17.13 13.32
C THR A 563 -2.17 -17.39 12.46
N ILE A 564 -1.45 -16.34 12.04
CA ILE A 564 -0.26 -16.52 11.19
C ILE A 564 0.88 -17.19 11.94
N ARG A 565 1.02 -16.91 13.25
CA ARG A 565 2.04 -17.58 14.06
C ARG A 565 1.81 -19.09 14.12
N GLU A 566 0.59 -19.53 14.38
CA GLU A 566 0.25 -20.95 14.40
C GLU A 566 0.31 -21.58 13.00
N ALA A 567 -0.18 -20.90 11.98
CA ALA A 567 -0.09 -21.38 10.61
C ALA A 567 1.35 -21.55 10.10
N MET A 568 2.31 -20.77 10.59
CA MET A 568 3.73 -20.85 10.19
C MET A 568 4.58 -21.76 11.09
N LYS A 569 3.99 -22.46 12.03
CA LYS A 569 4.70 -23.45 12.87
C LYS A 569 5.35 -24.53 12.01
N GLY A 570 6.64 -24.78 12.22
CA GLY A 570 7.43 -25.75 11.45
C GLY A 570 7.84 -25.30 10.03
N ILE A 571 7.50 -24.05 9.63
CA ILE A 571 7.91 -23.46 8.33
C ILE A 571 9.00 -22.42 8.53
N MET A 572 8.93 -21.64 9.61
CA MET A 572 9.90 -20.60 9.92
C MET A 572 10.54 -20.81 11.29
N PRO A 573 11.73 -20.24 11.57
CA PRO A 573 12.39 -20.36 12.86
C PRO A 573 11.51 -19.87 14.02
N GLU A 574 11.48 -20.60 15.13
CA GLU A 574 10.69 -20.26 16.31
C GLU A 574 11.07 -18.89 16.91
N SER A 575 12.35 -18.49 16.83
CA SER A 575 12.81 -17.16 17.27
C SER A 575 12.14 -16.01 16.51
N VAL A 576 11.81 -16.21 15.25
CA VAL A 576 11.10 -15.25 14.40
C VAL A 576 9.59 -15.40 14.58
N ARG A 577 9.08 -16.63 14.56
CA ARG A 577 7.65 -16.93 14.73
C ARG A 577 7.08 -16.39 16.05
N LEU A 578 7.82 -16.52 17.12
CA LEU A 578 7.42 -16.08 18.47
C LEU A 578 7.93 -14.69 18.85
N ARG A 579 8.61 -14.00 17.92
CA ARG A 579 9.11 -12.64 18.16
C ARG A 579 7.99 -11.71 18.63
N ALA A 580 8.17 -11.12 19.82
CA ALA A 580 7.18 -10.25 20.44
C ALA A 580 7.16 -8.83 19.85
N VAL A 581 8.32 -8.34 19.40
CA VAL A 581 8.56 -6.93 19.13
C VAL A 581 8.71 -6.68 17.63
N LYS A 582 7.99 -5.69 17.10
CA LYS A 582 8.25 -5.12 15.77
C LYS A 582 9.21 -3.93 15.95
N VAL A 583 10.21 -3.84 15.09
CA VAL A 583 11.14 -2.69 15.10
C VAL A 583 10.40 -1.42 14.72
N ASN A 584 10.75 -0.34 15.39
CA ASN A 584 10.28 1.01 15.06
C ASN A 584 11.32 1.73 14.21
N PHE A 585 10.97 2.14 13.00
CA PHE A 585 11.85 2.87 12.08
C PHE A 585 11.77 4.40 12.23
N GLU A 586 11.01 4.93 13.18
CA GLU A 586 10.95 6.38 13.43
C GLU A 586 12.33 7.00 13.72
N PRO A 587 13.25 6.35 14.46
CA PRO A 587 14.61 6.89 14.65
C PRO A 587 15.37 7.11 13.33
N LEU A 588 15.19 6.23 12.35
CA LEU A 588 15.82 6.35 11.04
C LEU A 588 15.23 7.51 10.23
N ILE A 589 13.93 7.71 10.29
CA ILE A 589 13.26 8.88 9.68
C ILE A 589 13.77 10.16 10.30
N HIS A 590 13.95 10.18 11.62
CA HIS A 590 14.49 11.32 12.35
C HIS A 590 15.95 11.62 11.96
N GLN A 591 16.77 10.58 11.86
CA GLN A 591 18.15 10.69 11.39
C GLN A 591 18.21 11.29 9.98
N THR A 592 17.36 10.83 9.06
CA THR A 592 17.30 11.36 7.68
C THR A 592 17.05 12.87 7.69
N LEU A 593 16.12 13.37 8.52
CA LEU A 593 15.87 14.81 8.64
C LEU A 593 17.11 15.59 9.12
N LEU A 594 17.90 14.99 10.03
CA LEU A 594 19.08 15.64 10.61
C LEU A 594 20.29 15.63 9.68
N THR A 595 20.43 14.60 8.85
CA THR A 595 21.64 14.33 8.05
C THR A 595 21.49 14.63 6.56
N ALA A 596 20.27 14.88 6.07
CA ALA A 596 20.04 15.21 4.67
C ALA A 596 20.85 16.44 4.24
N THR A 597 21.53 16.32 3.10
CA THR A 597 22.34 17.40 2.51
C THR A 597 21.89 17.60 1.06
N PRO A 598 21.45 18.82 0.67
CA PRO A 598 21.23 19.98 1.55
C PRO A 598 20.19 19.70 2.65
N SER A 599 20.14 20.53 3.69
CA SER A 599 19.10 20.41 4.71
C SER A 599 17.68 20.62 4.11
N PHE A 600 16.65 20.12 4.78
CA PHE A 600 15.25 20.31 4.32
C PHE A 600 14.89 21.79 4.17
N GLU A 601 15.46 22.66 5.01
CA GLU A 601 15.29 24.12 4.93
C GLU A 601 15.90 24.69 3.64
N GLU A 602 17.18 24.39 3.38
CA GLU A 602 17.90 24.85 2.19
C GLU A 602 17.23 24.32 0.91
N TYR A 603 16.84 23.04 0.93
CA TYR A 603 16.16 22.41 -0.21
C TYR A 603 14.82 23.09 -0.51
N TYR A 604 13.98 23.33 0.53
CA TYR A 604 12.72 24.04 0.37
C TYR A 604 12.92 25.46 -0.17
N LYS A 605 13.86 26.24 0.42
CA LYS A 605 14.11 27.62 0.00
C LYS A 605 14.53 27.70 -1.47
N SER A 606 15.48 26.86 -1.87
CA SER A 606 15.92 26.78 -3.27
C SER A 606 14.79 26.41 -4.21
N ALA A 607 13.98 25.42 -3.88
CA ALA A 607 12.82 25.02 -4.69
C ALA A 607 11.74 26.11 -4.75
N ALA A 608 11.48 26.81 -3.63
CA ALA A 608 10.47 27.88 -3.58
C ALA A 608 10.90 29.17 -4.31
N GLU A 609 12.21 29.38 -4.52
CA GLU A 609 12.73 30.44 -5.42
C GLU A 609 12.50 30.08 -6.89
N GLN A 610 12.74 28.84 -7.26
CA GLN A 610 12.53 28.34 -8.63
C GLN A 610 11.03 28.20 -8.96
N HIS A 611 10.22 27.81 -7.98
CA HIS A 611 8.81 27.51 -8.11
C HIS A 611 7.96 28.27 -7.07
N PRO A 612 7.60 29.55 -7.29
CA PRO A 612 6.88 30.37 -6.30
C PRO A 612 5.55 29.81 -5.83
N ILE A 613 4.89 28.94 -6.61
CA ILE A 613 3.64 28.25 -6.25
C ILE A 613 3.79 27.41 -4.95
N LEU A 614 4.98 26.92 -4.66
CA LEU A 614 5.24 26.15 -3.44
C LEU A 614 4.97 26.96 -2.17
N ARG A 615 5.17 28.29 -2.20
CA ARG A 615 4.81 29.20 -1.09
C ARG A 615 3.29 29.39 -0.93
N ILE A 616 2.54 29.12 -1.99
CA ILE A 616 1.07 29.15 -1.95
C ILE A 616 0.54 27.84 -1.33
N TRP A 617 1.20 26.72 -1.60
CA TRP A 617 0.78 25.39 -1.12
C TRP A 617 1.31 25.03 0.26
N ILE A 618 2.56 25.41 0.58
CA ILE A 618 3.24 25.10 1.84
C ILE A 618 3.38 26.38 2.66
N ASN A 619 2.97 26.32 3.92
CA ASN A 619 3.18 27.42 4.86
C ASN A 619 4.65 27.45 5.31
N GLU A 620 5.47 28.28 4.70
CA GLU A 620 6.91 28.39 4.97
C GLU A 620 7.22 28.56 6.46
N LYS A 621 6.52 29.48 7.14
CA LYS A 621 6.73 29.73 8.57
C LYS A 621 6.50 28.48 9.42
N GLU A 622 5.43 27.75 9.15
CA GLU A 622 5.12 26.51 9.85
C GLU A 622 6.08 25.37 9.47
N PHE A 623 6.50 25.29 8.21
CA PHE A 623 7.47 24.32 7.75
C PHE A 623 8.82 24.49 8.47
N LEU A 624 9.38 25.71 8.50
CA LEU A 624 10.64 26.00 9.18
C LEU A 624 10.54 25.76 10.68
N LYS A 625 9.44 26.20 11.32
CA LYS A 625 9.20 25.97 12.75
C LYS A 625 9.16 24.49 13.11
N ARG A 626 8.59 23.65 12.26
CA ARG A 626 8.56 22.20 12.47
C ARG A 626 9.96 21.60 12.37
N ILE A 627 10.80 22.07 11.47
CA ILE A 627 12.21 21.66 11.41
C ILE A 627 12.92 21.98 12.72
N GLU A 628 12.77 23.21 13.24
CA GLU A 628 13.35 23.63 14.54
C GLU A 628 12.87 22.71 15.68
N ILE A 629 11.57 22.47 15.79
CA ILE A 629 11.00 21.58 16.80
C ILE A 629 11.57 20.17 16.69
N CYS A 630 11.64 19.62 15.48
CA CYS A 630 12.18 18.27 15.28
C CYS A 630 13.67 18.17 15.59
N LYS A 631 14.44 19.23 15.38
CA LYS A 631 15.88 19.29 15.71
C LYS A 631 16.15 19.54 17.20
N SER A 632 15.23 20.20 17.93
CA SER A 632 15.42 20.53 19.35
C SER A 632 15.28 19.30 20.25
N ASN A 633 16.05 19.27 21.34
CA ASN A 633 15.91 18.27 22.41
C ASN A 633 14.81 18.63 23.44
N ASP A 634 14.19 19.80 23.33
CA ASP A 634 13.21 20.31 24.28
C ASP A 634 11.83 19.66 24.12
N TYR A 635 11.60 18.94 23.01
CA TYR A 635 10.29 18.35 22.69
C TYR A 635 10.33 16.83 22.74
N PRO A 636 9.24 16.18 23.27
CA PRO A 636 9.12 14.73 23.28
C PRO A 636 9.16 14.12 21.86
N GLU A 637 9.76 12.94 21.73
CA GLU A 637 9.85 12.22 20.44
C GLU A 637 8.45 11.94 19.86
N GLU A 638 7.47 11.58 20.68
CA GLU A 638 6.10 11.32 20.26
C GLU A 638 5.42 12.56 19.65
N PHE A 639 5.83 13.75 20.04
CA PHE A 639 5.36 14.98 19.42
C PHE A 639 6.07 15.26 18.11
N LYS A 640 7.38 15.07 18.07
CA LYS A 640 8.17 15.23 16.85
C LYS A 640 7.71 14.30 15.75
N SER A 641 7.42 13.04 16.08
CA SER A 641 6.91 12.02 15.14
C SER A 641 5.63 12.46 14.42
N LYS A 642 4.77 13.24 15.07
CA LYS A 642 3.58 13.79 14.42
C LYS A 642 3.87 14.89 13.41
N LEU A 643 4.94 15.64 13.59
CA LEU A 643 5.32 16.78 12.76
C LEU A 643 6.21 16.37 11.58
N ILE A 644 7.07 15.40 11.80
CA ILE A 644 8.10 15.00 10.84
C ILE A 644 7.51 14.53 9.51
N TRP A 645 6.39 13.81 9.54
CA TRP A 645 5.71 13.34 8.35
C TRP A 645 5.21 14.47 7.44
N HIS A 646 4.83 15.62 8.00
CA HIS A 646 4.43 16.76 7.17
C HIS A 646 5.65 17.38 6.45
N LEU A 647 6.83 17.32 7.08
CA LEU A 647 8.06 17.78 6.45
C LEU A 647 8.43 16.90 5.26
N PHE A 648 8.43 15.59 5.45
CA PHE A 648 8.71 14.63 4.38
C PHE A 648 7.71 14.75 3.22
N ARG A 649 6.42 14.87 3.51
CA ARG A 649 5.39 15.07 2.48
C ARG A 649 5.56 16.38 1.72
N SER A 650 6.04 17.43 2.39
CA SER A 650 6.39 18.67 1.69
C SER A 650 7.54 18.46 0.72
N ILE A 651 8.58 17.71 1.12
CA ILE A 651 9.70 17.36 0.23
C ILE A 651 9.23 16.51 -0.95
N TYR A 652 8.36 15.53 -0.72
CA TYR A 652 7.80 14.71 -1.81
C TYR A 652 6.99 15.53 -2.80
N LEU A 653 6.22 16.50 -2.31
CA LEU A 653 5.48 17.44 -3.18
C LEU A 653 6.42 18.33 -3.98
N ILE A 654 7.50 18.82 -3.38
CA ILE A 654 8.53 19.62 -4.07
C ILE A 654 9.13 18.79 -5.21
N ASN A 655 9.56 17.56 -4.93
CA ASN A 655 10.18 16.69 -5.93
C ASN A 655 9.22 16.37 -7.08
N PHE A 656 7.98 16.05 -6.76
CA PHE A 656 6.94 15.81 -7.76
C PHE A 656 6.72 17.05 -8.65
N TYR A 657 6.57 18.23 -8.03
CA TYR A 657 6.29 19.45 -8.79
C TYR A 657 7.48 19.87 -9.66
N SER A 658 8.71 19.77 -9.14
CA SER A 658 9.91 20.07 -9.91
C SER A 658 10.07 19.12 -11.10
N THR A 659 9.89 17.82 -10.87
CA THR A 659 9.92 16.79 -11.94
C THR A 659 8.88 17.06 -13.01
N TYR A 660 7.65 17.42 -12.60
CA TYR A 660 6.56 17.72 -13.49
C TYR A 660 6.84 18.98 -14.34
N LYS A 661 7.41 20.07 -13.76
CA LYS A 661 7.70 21.33 -14.46
C LYS A 661 8.94 21.27 -15.34
N GLU A 662 9.92 20.46 -15.01
CA GLU A 662 11.10 20.27 -15.88
C GLU A 662 10.79 19.52 -17.17
N ASN A 663 9.60 18.95 -17.29
CA ASN A 663 9.09 18.17 -18.40
C ASN A 663 10.15 17.24 -19.02
N PRO A 664 10.56 16.18 -18.33
CA PRO A 664 11.60 15.27 -18.83
C PRO A 664 11.20 14.62 -20.16
N TYR A 665 9.92 14.63 -20.49
CA TYR A 665 9.37 14.05 -21.73
C TYR A 665 9.75 14.85 -22.99
N GLU A 666 9.90 16.18 -22.93
CA GLU A 666 10.35 17.00 -24.05
C GLU A 666 11.86 16.92 -24.27
N LYS A 667 12.64 16.82 -23.18
CA LYS A 667 14.12 16.73 -23.28
C LYS A 667 14.60 15.41 -23.89
N GLU A 668 13.88 14.31 -23.69
CA GLU A 668 14.22 13.02 -24.32
C GLU A 668 13.84 12.98 -25.82
N VAL A 669 12.77 13.65 -26.23
CA VAL A 669 12.40 13.77 -27.66
C VAL A 669 13.48 14.52 -28.43
N SER A 670 13.98 15.63 -27.89
CA SER A 670 15.04 16.43 -28.53
C SER A 670 16.39 15.73 -28.57
N ARG A 671 16.72 14.83 -27.63
CA ARG A 671 17.96 14.03 -27.66
C ARG A 671 17.93 12.88 -28.65
N THR A 672 16.77 12.23 -28.83
CA THR A 672 16.66 11.11 -29.79
C THR A 672 16.55 11.58 -31.25
N GLU A 673 16.06 12.78 -31.52
CA GLU A 673 16.10 13.36 -32.87
C GLU A 673 17.53 13.72 -33.30
N THR A 674 18.41 14.07 -32.35
CA THR A 674 19.82 14.33 -32.62
C THR A 674 20.67 13.07 -32.76
N GLU A 675 20.29 11.92 -32.16
CA GLU A 675 20.99 10.64 -32.26
C GLU A 675 20.52 9.77 -33.43
N SER A 676 19.36 10.03 -34.04
CA SER A 676 18.85 9.30 -35.20
C SER A 676 19.34 9.88 -36.55
N SER A 677 20.25 10.82 -36.55
CA SER A 677 20.86 11.41 -37.73
C SER A 677 22.29 10.92 -38.01
N TRP A 678 22.63 9.69 -37.52
CA TRP A 678 23.85 8.98 -37.91
C TRP A 678 23.55 7.54 -38.31
#